data_d0ad950a98dee68b8b5296720c76e595
#
_entry.id   d0ad950a98dee68b8b5296720c76e595
#
_cell.length_a   1.000
_cell.length_b   1.000
_cell.length_c   1.000
_cell.angle_alpha   90.00
_cell.angle_beta   90.00
_cell.angle_gamma   90.00
#
_symmetry.space_group_name_H-M   'P 1'
#
loop_
_entity.id
_entity.type
_entity.pdbx_description
1 polymer ?
#
loop_
_entity_poly.entity_id
_entity_poly.type
_entity_poly.pdbx_seq_one_letter_code
_entity_poly.pdbx_strand_id
1 'polypeptide(L)'
;MAFKLYSFNYSPVGFAVLAALVSTPVLAEDGEKSSVVEANIERITVSGRTFNDYKVGVASGAMRGDIDLMDTPQSVAVIPDFVTDEQLATNLSEVLVNDSSVTSGSEKWNRQVFNIRGFELSSGSGYLINGQQQWSHYVQPIETLQQVEVLKGPSSMLYGQSGPGGLINMVTKKPTYDNLFEFGFDTDEHGSTRFQLDAGGSLNEAETIRYRTVLVKQDTQYWREYQDGTNQERDRWLGYLNLEFDITDDLMLSLKYDHTQDRTGIDRGGWLNSQGELIGGRDIIWDQPWAFTDNTISNLGAELTYHLSDNWQIKAGYNDQQFNRQRLDSSPSLVNGSEDPFTDGYTISPFDRYDDWQHKTGFIDFTGDFSTGDVEHKLLIGANMLDYYYGQLKEAGDKNQLVMPGQPVPRPDLDYHRDTTKSESDYKHYGFYIQDLITLNDSWQLLAGVRYDEQKKDGEGNNSYAVSPKFGVIYSPAENGSIYLNYSKSFTPQGMVNDPDDVNDKMNLDPEYGEQYEIGTKWELFDGSLLLTGALFDITVSNVTVTQDLEVTPTSGDKTITTQSGEQRHKGFEMGAQGQLTEKWFMSGSMMYLDAEYVRPEEDRLDGKTPVDAPEWSANIWTRYEVTEALALNFGAVYVGERFANTDNTISKDAYVRFDIGAAYTMDIKGTDLSVRLNVKNLFDQDYLAGGTNTDVTVGEGRHFGLALEAKF
;
A
#
# COMPACT_ATOMS: atom_id res chain seq x y z
N MET A 1 -9.35 -11.00 -39.01
CA MET A 1 -8.33 -11.77 -38.27
C MET A 1 -6.99 -11.57 -38.97
N ALA A 2 -6.16 -10.70 -38.45
CA ALA A 2 -4.76 -10.58 -38.86
C ALA A 2 -4.00 -10.10 -37.62
N PHE A 3 -3.32 -11.03 -36.97
CA PHE A 3 -2.41 -10.72 -35.87
C PHE A 3 -1.23 -9.93 -36.40
N LYS A 4 -1.10 -8.66 -35.98
CA LYS A 4 0.13 -7.91 -36.13
C LYS A 4 1.03 -8.27 -34.95
N LEU A 5 2.09 -9.01 -35.20
CA LEU A 5 3.21 -9.23 -34.28
C LEU A 5 3.92 -7.90 -34.07
N TYR A 6 3.79 -7.35 -32.86
CA TYR A 6 4.64 -6.26 -32.39
C TYR A 6 6.04 -6.79 -32.09
N SER A 7 7.04 -6.15 -32.67
CA SER A 7 8.45 -6.47 -32.41
C SER A 7 8.84 -6.03 -31.00
N PHE A 8 9.07 -7.02 -30.14
CA PHE A 8 9.63 -6.80 -28.81
C PHE A 8 11.12 -6.46 -28.91
N ASN A 9 11.50 -5.30 -28.42
CA ASN A 9 12.91 -5.00 -28.15
C ASN A 9 13.28 -5.59 -26.79
N TYR A 10 13.73 -6.83 -26.78
CA TYR A 10 14.26 -7.47 -25.58
C TYR A 10 15.66 -6.92 -25.25
N SER A 11 15.86 -6.49 -24.02
CA SER A 11 17.21 -6.29 -23.47
C SER A 11 17.92 -7.66 -23.41
N PRO A 12 19.13 -7.82 -23.96
CA PRO A 12 19.83 -9.11 -24.01
C PRO A 12 20.20 -9.67 -22.63
N VAL A 13 20.06 -8.90 -21.55
CA VAL A 13 20.37 -9.32 -20.17
C VAL A 13 19.28 -10.20 -19.58
N GLY A 14 17.99 -9.97 -19.90
CA GLY A 14 16.86 -10.76 -19.37
C GLY A 14 16.84 -12.21 -19.92
N PHE A 15 17.33 -12.43 -21.14
CA PHE A 15 17.35 -13.77 -21.75
C PHE A 15 18.51 -14.65 -21.26
N ALA A 16 19.63 -14.03 -20.85
CA ALA A 16 20.80 -14.76 -20.34
C ALA A 16 20.56 -15.38 -18.95
N VAL A 17 19.72 -14.75 -18.11
CA VAL A 17 19.38 -15.26 -16.77
C VAL A 17 18.38 -16.42 -16.85
N LEU A 18 17.39 -16.38 -17.76
CA LEU A 18 16.43 -17.47 -17.94
C LEU A 18 17.08 -18.72 -18.57
N ALA A 19 18.06 -18.56 -19.45
CA ALA A 19 18.74 -19.68 -20.09
C ALA A 19 19.71 -20.44 -19.16
N ALA A 20 20.19 -19.82 -18.09
CA ALA A 20 21.05 -20.44 -17.08
C ALA A 20 20.29 -21.34 -16.09
N LEU A 21 18.99 -21.15 -15.95
CA LEU A 21 18.16 -21.89 -14.97
C LEU A 21 17.56 -23.20 -15.54
N VAL A 22 17.68 -23.49 -16.83
CA VAL A 22 17.04 -24.65 -17.48
C VAL A 22 17.99 -25.84 -17.69
N SER A 23 19.26 -25.83 -17.22
CA SER A 23 20.20 -26.90 -17.42
C SER A 23 20.32 -27.87 -16.24
N THR A 24 19.62 -28.99 -16.37
CA THR A 24 19.84 -30.37 -15.83
C THR A 24 19.56 -30.63 -14.33
N PRO A 25 18.74 -31.67 -14.01
CA PRO A 25 18.72 -32.25 -12.68
C PRO A 25 19.93 -33.18 -12.51
N VAL A 26 20.80 -32.88 -11.56
CA VAL A 26 21.85 -33.80 -11.10
C VAL A 26 21.22 -34.66 -10.00
N LEU A 27 21.16 -35.97 -10.22
CA LEU A 27 20.84 -36.97 -9.20
C LEU A 27 21.98 -36.99 -8.18
N ALA A 28 21.66 -36.75 -6.92
CA ALA A 28 22.62 -36.82 -5.81
C ALA A 28 22.84 -38.26 -5.38
N GLU A 29 24.08 -38.68 -5.28
CA GLU A 29 24.53 -39.91 -4.65
C GLU A 29 24.87 -39.64 -3.17
N ASP A 30 24.45 -40.52 -2.26
CA ASP A 30 24.66 -40.45 -0.82
C ASP A 30 26.16 -40.50 -0.45
N GLY A 31 26.66 -39.43 0.20
CA GLY A 31 28.03 -39.34 0.75
C GLY A 31 28.02 -38.97 2.22
N GLU A 32 28.80 -39.69 3.00
CA GLU A 32 28.94 -39.70 4.48
C GLU A 32 29.17 -38.32 5.12
N LYS A 33 28.48 -38.09 6.24
CA LYS A 33 28.57 -36.86 7.09
C LYS A 33 29.95 -36.74 7.76
N SER A 34 30.66 -35.68 7.47
CA SER A 34 31.81 -35.18 8.23
C SER A 34 31.32 -34.15 9.25
N SER A 35 31.69 -34.35 10.53
CA SER A 35 31.36 -33.49 11.65
C SER A 35 32.16 -32.19 11.58
N VAL A 36 31.47 -31.07 11.29
CA VAL A 36 31.99 -29.70 11.43
C VAL A 36 31.46 -29.09 12.72
N VAL A 37 32.35 -28.44 13.45
CA VAL A 37 32.08 -27.74 14.72
C VAL A 37 31.05 -26.63 14.46
N GLU A 38 29.91 -26.70 15.15
CA GLU A 38 28.88 -25.66 15.13
C GLU A 38 29.43 -24.37 15.77
N ALA A 39 29.64 -23.35 14.94
CA ALA A 39 29.63 -21.98 15.41
C ALA A 39 28.16 -21.59 15.63
N ASN A 40 27.82 -21.08 16.81
CA ASN A 40 26.49 -20.54 17.13
C ASN A 40 26.27 -19.26 16.30
N ILE A 41 25.87 -19.42 15.07
CA ILE A 41 25.18 -18.38 14.32
C ILE A 41 23.70 -18.62 14.64
N GLU A 42 23.02 -17.65 15.24
CA GLU A 42 21.55 -17.64 15.26
C GLU A 42 21.07 -17.64 13.80
N ARG A 43 20.91 -18.84 13.26
CA ARG A 43 20.17 -19.01 12.02
C ARG A 43 18.75 -18.65 12.37
N ILE A 44 18.26 -17.52 11.86
CA ILE A 44 16.83 -17.31 11.69
C ILE A 44 16.40 -18.37 10.67
N THR A 45 16.11 -19.56 11.19
CA THR A 45 15.47 -20.60 10.40
C THR A 45 14.08 -20.05 10.16
N VAL A 46 13.80 -19.55 8.96
CA VAL A 46 12.44 -19.49 8.46
C VAL A 46 12.05 -20.97 8.31
N SER A 47 11.68 -21.57 9.43
CA SER A 47 11.06 -22.90 9.45
C SER A 47 9.90 -22.80 8.48
N GLY A 48 9.78 -23.80 7.58
CA GLY A 48 8.67 -23.89 6.66
C GLY A 48 7.39 -23.59 7.43
N ARG A 49 6.64 -22.54 7.02
CA ARG A 49 5.49 -22.04 7.75
C ARG A 49 4.58 -23.20 8.09
N THR A 50 4.43 -23.46 9.35
CA THR A 50 3.26 -24.18 9.82
C THR A 50 2.07 -23.27 9.51
N PHE A 51 0.96 -23.82 8.99
CA PHE A 51 -0.25 -23.14 8.54
C PHE A 51 -0.93 -22.21 9.59
N ASN A 52 -0.26 -21.82 10.67
CA ASN A 52 -0.87 -21.29 11.88
C ASN A 52 -0.34 -19.93 12.35
N ASP A 53 0.45 -19.22 11.55
CA ASP A 53 1.02 -17.94 11.98
C ASP A 53 0.12 -16.74 11.64
N TYR A 54 -1.04 -16.65 12.31
CA TYR A 54 -1.85 -15.43 12.31
C TYR A 54 -1.17 -14.28 13.06
N LYS A 55 -0.35 -14.60 14.08
CA LYS A 55 0.38 -13.60 14.86
C LYS A 55 1.76 -13.36 14.24
N VAL A 56 2.05 -12.12 13.90
CA VAL A 56 3.39 -11.67 13.56
C VAL A 56 3.90 -10.76 14.69
N GLY A 57 5.03 -11.12 15.28
CA GLY A 57 5.61 -10.39 16.43
C GLY A 57 6.47 -9.20 16.04
N VAL A 58 6.85 -9.06 14.77
CA VAL A 58 7.82 -8.06 14.30
C VAL A 58 7.27 -7.28 13.12
N ALA A 59 7.43 -5.96 13.15
CA ALA A 59 7.16 -5.06 12.03
C ALA A 59 8.44 -4.29 11.66
N SER A 60 9.08 -4.69 10.56
CA SER A 60 10.37 -4.14 10.12
C SER A 60 10.31 -2.64 9.78
N GLY A 61 9.14 -2.15 9.35
CA GLY A 61 8.90 -0.75 9.02
C GLY A 61 8.71 0.15 10.23
N ALA A 62 8.33 -0.36 11.40
CA ALA A 62 7.98 0.49 12.54
C ALA A 62 9.19 1.20 13.16
N MET A 63 10.37 0.55 13.18
CA MET A 63 11.59 1.04 13.83
C MET A 63 12.85 0.91 12.96
N ARG A 64 12.71 0.56 11.66
CA ARG A 64 13.81 0.25 10.73
C ARG A 64 14.75 -0.85 11.24
N GLY A 65 14.16 -1.94 11.70
CA GLY A 65 14.88 -3.12 12.23
C GLY A 65 13.88 -4.14 12.73
N ASP A 66 14.36 -5.32 13.05
CA ASP A 66 13.55 -6.41 13.60
C ASP A 66 13.32 -6.19 15.10
N ILE A 67 12.55 -5.14 15.43
CA ILE A 67 12.14 -4.80 16.80
C ILE A 67 10.77 -5.43 17.07
N ASP A 68 10.64 -6.06 18.24
CA ASP A 68 9.37 -6.65 18.69
C ASP A 68 8.26 -5.58 18.74
N LEU A 69 7.05 -5.99 18.38
CA LEU A 69 5.88 -5.10 18.46
C LEU A 69 5.63 -4.62 19.89
N MET A 70 5.98 -5.42 20.90
CA MET A 70 5.85 -5.06 22.33
C MET A 70 6.78 -3.90 22.71
N ASP A 71 7.95 -3.80 22.07
CA ASP A 71 8.96 -2.73 22.26
C ASP A 71 8.77 -1.55 21.30
N THR A 72 7.70 -1.55 20.51
CA THR A 72 7.39 -0.49 19.55
C THR A 72 6.31 0.43 20.10
N PRO A 73 6.64 1.70 20.51
CA PRO A 73 5.65 2.63 21.09
C PRO A 73 4.82 3.31 19.99
N GLN A 74 4.11 2.52 19.18
CA GLN A 74 3.27 2.98 18.08
C GLN A 74 2.24 1.91 17.75
N SER A 75 1.05 2.32 17.30
CA SER A 75 0.06 1.40 16.74
C SER A 75 0.51 0.91 15.37
N VAL A 76 0.59 -0.40 15.21
CA VAL A 76 0.99 -1.08 13.96
C VAL A 76 0.10 -2.29 13.76
N ALA A 77 -0.37 -2.52 12.54
CA ALA A 77 -0.99 -3.77 12.15
C ALA A 77 -0.10 -4.50 11.14
N VAL A 78 0.01 -5.81 11.26
CA VAL A 78 0.76 -6.66 10.32
C VAL A 78 -0.19 -7.69 9.75
N ILE A 79 -0.32 -7.72 8.43
CA ILE A 79 -1.19 -8.63 7.69
C ILE A 79 -0.29 -9.59 6.91
N PRO A 80 -0.15 -10.86 7.36
CA PRO A 80 0.70 -11.84 6.68
C PRO A 80 0.02 -12.38 5.42
N ASP A 81 0.82 -12.83 4.45
CA ASP A 81 0.35 -13.45 3.19
C ASP A 81 -0.59 -14.63 3.43
N PHE A 82 -0.36 -15.41 4.49
CA PHE A 82 -1.22 -16.53 4.86
C PHE A 82 -2.70 -16.13 5.02
N VAL A 83 -3.00 -15.01 5.68
CA VAL A 83 -4.38 -14.50 5.83
C VAL A 83 -4.95 -14.09 4.47
N THR A 84 -4.15 -13.43 3.64
CA THR A 84 -4.58 -12.96 2.32
C THR A 84 -4.77 -14.10 1.32
N ASP A 85 -3.96 -15.15 1.41
CA ASP A 85 -4.11 -16.37 0.61
C ASP A 85 -5.39 -17.13 0.96
N GLU A 86 -5.76 -17.19 2.25
CA GLU A 86 -7.04 -17.77 2.67
C GLU A 86 -8.25 -16.99 2.15
N GLN A 87 -8.12 -15.67 2.07
CA GLN A 87 -9.15 -14.76 1.55
C GLN A 87 -9.21 -14.74 0.03
N LEU A 88 -8.29 -15.41 -0.68
CA LEU A 88 -8.08 -15.32 -2.12
C LEU A 88 -7.98 -13.85 -2.56
N ALA A 89 -7.16 -13.07 -1.86
CA ALA A 89 -6.92 -11.68 -2.20
C ALA A 89 -6.11 -11.58 -3.51
N THR A 90 -6.45 -10.61 -4.34
CA THR A 90 -5.82 -10.39 -5.66
C THR A 90 -5.20 -9.00 -5.80
N ASN A 91 -5.46 -8.13 -4.83
CA ASN A 91 -4.99 -6.75 -4.85
C ASN A 91 -4.87 -6.18 -3.41
N LEU A 92 -4.24 -5.01 -3.29
CA LEU A 92 -3.94 -4.41 -1.99
C LEU A 92 -5.20 -3.96 -1.22
N SER A 93 -6.31 -3.59 -1.89
CA SER A 93 -7.54 -3.21 -1.17
C SER A 93 -8.16 -4.41 -0.42
N GLU A 94 -8.06 -5.62 -1.00
CA GLU A 94 -8.51 -6.84 -0.34
C GLU A 94 -7.61 -7.27 0.82
N VAL A 95 -6.32 -6.92 0.80
CA VAL A 95 -5.41 -7.12 1.93
C VAL A 95 -5.74 -6.15 3.07
N LEU A 96 -5.88 -4.86 2.74
CA LEU A 96 -6.03 -3.80 3.73
C LEU A 96 -7.39 -3.78 4.43
N VAL A 97 -8.39 -4.50 3.91
CA VAL A 97 -9.68 -4.71 4.61
C VAL A 97 -9.50 -5.38 5.98
N ASN A 98 -8.36 -6.01 6.23
CA ASN A 98 -8.01 -6.62 7.52
C ASN A 98 -7.59 -5.61 8.62
N ASP A 99 -7.52 -4.31 8.29
CA ASP A 99 -7.30 -3.26 9.27
C ASP A 99 -8.42 -2.21 9.22
N SER A 100 -9.17 -2.08 10.30
CA SER A 100 -10.32 -1.16 10.39
C SER A 100 -9.93 0.33 10.33
N SER A 101 -8.66 0.69 10.57
CA SER A 101 -8.19 2.07 10.42
C SER A 101 -7.98 2.47 8.97
N VAL A 102 -8.01 1.50 8.04
CA VAL A 102 -7.85 1.71 6.61
C VAL A 102 -9.21 1.65 5.91
N THR A 103 -9.51 2.65 5.10
CA THR A 103 -10.68 2.67 4.23
C THR A 103 -10.25 2.86 2.77
N SER A 104 -10.96 2.19 1.85
CA SER A 104 -10.76 2.44 0.41
C SER A 104 -11.34 3.79 0.02
N GLY A 105 -10.60 4.52 -0.79
CA GLY A 105 -11.08 5.71 -1.51
C GLY A 105 -11.55 5.35 -2.92
N SER A 106 -11.30 6.21 -3.90
CA SER A 106 -11.64 5.93 -5.29
C SER A 106 -10.68 4.91 -5.92
N GLU A 107 -11.23 3.95 -6.65
CA GLU A 107 -10.47 3.07 -7.54
C GLU A 107 -10.72 3.49 -8.98
N LYS A 108 -9.73 4.03 -9.65
CA LYS A 108 -9.84 4.50 -11.03
C LYS A 108 -8.49 4.46 -11.74
N TRP A 109 -8.50 4.34 -13.06
CA TRP A 109 -7.30 4.33 -13.89
C TRP A 109 -6.28 3.26 -13.52
N ASN A 110 -6.75 2.08 -13.08
CA ASN A 110 -5.90 1.01 -12.56
C ASN A 110 -5.00 1.50 -11.40
N ARG A 111 -5.62 2.23 -10.47
CA ARG A 111 -5.00 2.80 -9.27
C ARG A 111 -5.94 2.63 -8.09
N GLN A 112 -5.40 2.29 -6.94
CA GLN A 112 -6.11 2.23 -5.66
C GLN A 112 -5.68 3.40 -4.76
N VAL A 113 -6.64 3.98 -4.06
CA VAL A 113 -6.42 5.04 -3.06
C VAL A 113 -6.92 4.53 -1.72
N PHE A 114 -6.18 4.81 -0.66
CA PHE A 114 -6.53 4.42 0.70
C PHE A 114 -6.45 5.61 1.63
N ASN A 115 -7.27 5.58 2.70
CA ASN A 115 -7.18 6.49 3.82
C ASN A 115 -6.76 5.70 5.07
N ILE A 116 -5.89 6.26 5.90
CA ILE A 116 -5.57 5.73 7.23
C ILE A 116 -6.03 6.78 8.25
N ARG A 117 -6.85 6.36 9.24
CA ARG A 117 -7.43 7.26 10.23
C ARG A 117 -8.13 8.48 9.60
N GLY A 118 -8.77 8.27 8.42
CA GLY A 118 -9.47 9.30 7.66
C GLY A 118 -8.58 10.23 6.82
N PHE A 119 -7.25 10.07 6.82
CA PHE A 119 -6.34 10.83 5.96
C PHE A 119 -5.97 10.04 4.70
N GLU A 120 -6.12 10.65 3.53
CA GLU A 120 -5.74 10.03 2.26
C GLU A 120 -4.23 9.83 2.16
N LEU A 121 -3.82 8.64 1.68
CA LEU A 121 -2.42 8.32 1.42
C LEU A 121 -1.95 8.88 0.08
N SER A 122 -0.89 9.66 0.12
CA SER A 122 -0.21 10.13 -1.10
C SER A 122 0.47 8.97 -1.83
N SER A 123 0.30 8.88 -3.15
CA SER A 123 1.00 7.90 -4.00
C SER A 123 2.53 8.02 -3.92
N GLY A 124 3.07 9.20 -3.59
CA GLY A 124 4.52 9.45 -3.56
C GLY A 124 5.17 9.29 -2.19
N SER A 125 4.37 9.29 -1.10
CA SER A 125 4.92 9.29 0.25
C SER A 125 4.16 8.41 1.24
N GLY A 126 3.09 7.74 0.82
CA GLY A 126 2.27 6.88 1.67
C GLY A 126 2.64 5.39 1.61
N TYR A 127 3.58 5.00 0.73
CA TYR A 127 3.88 3.60 0.47
C TYR A 127 5.38 3.32 0.52
N LEU A 128 5.72 2.17 1.13
CA LEU A 128 7.08 1.66 1.21
C LEU A 128 7.15 0.24 0.65
N ILE A 129 8.30 -0.13 0.09
CA ILE A 129 8.71 -1.52 -0.13
C ILE A 129 9.98 -1.77 0.66
N ASN A 130 9.94 -2.72 1.59
CA ASN A 130 11.05 -3.05 2.50
C ASN A 130 11.65 -1.81 3.18
N GLY A 131 10.78 -0.87 3.63
CA GLY A 131 11.19 0.35 4.30
C GLY A 131 11.76 1.44 3.40
N GLN A 132 11.67 1.33 2.08
CA GLN A 132 12.06 2.37 1.12
C GLN A 132 10.82 2.96 0.45
N GLN A 133 10.74 4.29 0.34
CA GLN A 133 9.64 4.98 -0.34
C GLN A 133 9.51 4.51 -1.79
N GLN A 134 8.26 4.35 -2.23
CA GLN A 134 7.91 3.93 -3.58
C GLN A 134 6.76 4.78 -4.13
N TRP A 135 6.81 5.08 -5.42
CA TRP A 135 5.70 5.67 -6.13
C TRP A 135 4.61 4.64 -6.40
N SER A 136 3.46 4.77 -5.74
CA SER A 136 2.34 3.82 -5.81
C SER A 136 1.13 4.44 -6.51
N HIS A 137 1.20 4.62 -7.82
CA HIS A 137 0.11 5.15 -8.64
C HIS A 137 -0.46 4.09 -9.60
N TYR A 138 -0.48 2.83 -9.15
CA TYR A 138 -0.96 1.64 -9.85
C TYR A 138 -1.48 0.62 -8.84
N VAL A 139 -2.15 -0.44 -9.29
CA VAL A 139 -2.56 -1.55 -8.42
C VAL A 139 -1.33 -2.38 -8.05
N GLN A 140 -0.98 -2.37 -6.77
CA GLN A 140 0.20 -3.07 -6.24
C GLN A 140 0.03 -4.58 -6.37
N PRO A 141 1.03 -5.30 -6.92
CA PRO A 141 1.04 -6.75 -6.91
C PRO A 141 1.28 -7.25 -5.47
N ILE A 142 0.46 -8.20 -5.02
CA ILE A 142 0.56 -8.76 -3.67
C ILE A 142 1.28 -10.12 -3.63
N GLU A 143 1.40 -10.80 -4.76
CA GLU A 143 1.97 -12.15 -4.87
C GLU A 143 3.46 -12.21 -4.48
N THR A 144 4.15 -11.07 -4.58
CA THR A 144 5.56 -10.93 -4.19
C THR A 144 5.75 -10.59 -2.71
N LEU A 145 4.65 -10.34 -1.97
CA LEU A 145 4.69 -9.88 -0.60
C LEU A 145 4.63 -11.06 0.38
N GLN A 146 5.38 -10.94 1.45
CA GLN A 146 5.34 -11.81 2.61
C GLN A 146 4.37 -11.30 3.66
N GLN A 147 4.29 -9.97 3.80
CA GLN A 147 3.35 -9.30 4.70
C GLN A 147 3.16 -7.84 4.26
N VAL A 148 2.06 -7.26 4.72
CA VAL A 148 1.77 -5.84 4.61
C VAL A 148 1.68 -5.26 6.02
N GLU A 149 2.43 -4.20 6.28
CA GLU A 149 2.45 -3.50 7.57
C GLU A 149 1.74 -2.15 7.42
N VAL A 150 0.78 -1.87 8.29
CA VAL A 150 0.12 -0.56 8.39
C VAL A 150 0.73 0.19 9.58
N LEU A 151 1.58 1.18 9.29
CA LEU A 151 2.25 2.02 10.27
C LEU A 151 1.37 3.24 10.54
N LYS A 152 0.67 3.28 11.67
CA LYS A 152 -0.36 4.27 11.94
C LYS A 152 0.20 5.55 12.56
N GLY A 153 -0.30 6.70 12.09
CA GLY A 153 0.14 8.02 12.51
C GLY A 153 1.43 8.52 11.85
N PRO A 154 1.87 9.74 12.17
CA PRO A 154 3.01 10.41 11.59
C PRO A 154 4.30 9.58 11.66
N SER A 155 4.96 9.37 10.51
CA SER A 155 6.14 8.49 10.40
C SER A 155 7.36 9.16 9.78
N SER A 156 7.36 10.51 9.72
CA SER A 156 8.43 11.26 9.05
C SER A 156 9.81 11.08 9.68
N MET A 157 9.89 10.79 10.98
CA MET A 157 11.17 10.60 11.65
C MET A 157 12.04 9.50 11.00
N LEU A 158 11.43 8.41 10.50
CA LEU A 158 12.17 7.33 9.84
C LEU A 158 12.21 7.48 8.32
N TYR A 159 11.14 8.00 7.72
CA TYR A 159 10.91 7.89 6.27
C TYR A 159 10.94 9.23 5.52
N GLY A 160 11.03 10.36 6.24
CA GLY A 160 10.97 11.70 5.65
C GLY A 160 9.54 12.12 5.33
N GLN A 161 9.32 12.72 4.19
CA GLN A 161 7.99 13.15 3.78
C GLN A 161 6.96 12.03 3.95
N SER A 162 5.92 12.26 4.75
CA SER A 162 4.82 11.33 4.97
C SER A 162 3.54 12.06 5.36
N GLY A 163 2.39 11.45 5.07
CA GLY A 163 1.09 11.95 5.53
C GLY A 163 0.88 11.77 7.04
N PRO A 164 -0.12 12.46 7.62
CA PRO A 164 -0.41 12.38 9.05
C PRO A 164 -1.08 11.08 9.47
N GLY A 165 -1.80 10.39 8.56
CA GLY A 165 -2.50 9.14 8.87
C GLY A 165 -1.59 7.94 9.05
N GLY A 166 -0.47 7.88 8.33
CA GLY A 166 0.47 6.77 8.40
C GLY A 166 1.07 6.37 7.06
N LEU A 167 1.60 5.15 7.01
CA LEU A 167 2.26 4.54 5.85
C LEU A 167 1.85 3.06 5.71
N ILE A 168 1.88 2.56 4.49
CA ILE A 168 1.78 1.13 4.18
C ILE A 168 3.17 0.64 3.77
N ASN A 169 3.74 -0.31 4.52
CA ASN A 169 4.99 -0.97 4.17
C ASN A 169 4.73 -2.38 3.64
N MET A 170 5.13 -2.63 2.41
CA MET A 170 5.02 -3.90 1.72
C MET A 170 6.35 -4.65 1.86
N VAL A 171 6.36 -5.75 2.61
CA VAL A 171 7.55 -6.59 2.82
C VAL A 171 7.56 -7.70 1.79
N THR A 172 8.60 -7.75 0.97
CA THR A 172 8.70 -8.75 -0.10
C THR A 172 9.23 -10.09 0.40
N LYS A 173 8.83 -11.17 -0.30
CA LYS A 173 9.34 -12.54 -0.08
C LYS A 173 10.86 -12.59 -0.20
N LYS A 174 11.51 -13.23 0.77
CA LYS A 174 12.98 -13.42 0.81
C LYS A 174 13.38 -14.77 0.23
N PRO A 175 14.61 -14.91 -0.28
CA PRO A 175 15.21 -16.20 -0.58
C PRO A 175 15.16 -17.19 0.58
N THR A 176 15.03 -18.46 0.29
CA THR A 176 14.96 -19.55 1.28
C THR A 176 16.24 -20.41 1.23
N TYR A 177 16.58 -21.06 2.33
CA TYR A 177 17.64 -22.07 2.38
C TYR A 177 17.15 -23.38 1.78
N ASP A 178 15.97 -23.82 2.22
CA ASP A 178 15.32 -25.02 1.71
C ASP A 178 14.70 -24.79 0.34
N ASN A 179 14.66 -25.82 -0.46
CA ASN A 179 13.99 -25.76 -1.75
C ASN A 179 12.50 -25.58 -1.57
N LEU A 180 11.95 -24.60 -2.24
CA LEU A 180 10.55 -24.29 -2.33
C LEU A 180 10.13 -24.32 -3.78
N PHE A 181 9.03 -25.00 -4.07
CA PHE A 181 8.38 -24.95 -5.37
C PHE A 181 6.87 -25.04 -5.17
N GLU A 182 6.18 -23.96 -5.44
CA GLU A 182 4.73 -23.83 -5.30
C GLU A 182 4.12 -23.40 -6.61
N PHE A 183 3.04 -24.06 -7.01
CA PHE A 183 2.25 -23.70 -8.18
C PHE A 183 0.82 -23.41 -7.74
N GLY A 184 0.30 -22.24 -8.09
CA GLY A 184 -1.05 -21.76 -7.80
C GLY A 184 -1.87 -21.58 -9.08
N PHE A 185 -3.16 -21.85 -8.97
CA PHE A 185 -4.16 -21.54 -9.98
C PHE A 185 -5.44 -21.05 -9.30
N ASP A 186 -5.92 -19.87 -9.65
CA ASP A 186 -7.16 -19.30 -9.15
C ASP A 186 -8.12 -19.00 -10.31
N THR A 187 -9.41 -19.10 -9.99
CA THR A 187 -10.50 -18.74 -10.93
C THR A 187 -11.74 -18.30 -10.18
N ASP A 188 -12.63 -17.56 -10.82
CA ASP A 188 -13.89 -17.09 -10.29
C ASP A 188 -15.08 -17.39 -11.24
N GLU A 189 -16.31 -16.99 -10.84
CA GLU A 189 -17.52 -17.20 -11.65
C GLU A 189 -17.59 -16.31 -12.90
N HIS A 190 -16.80 -15.21 -12.93
CA HIS A 190 -16.75 -14.30 -14.10
C HIS A 190 -15.80 -14.83 -15.18
N GLY A 191 -15.03 -15.88 -14.88
CA GLY A 191 -14.08 -16.49 -15.79
C GLY A 191 -12.66 -15.91 -15.70
N SER A 192 -12.37 -15.15 -14.66
CA SER A 192 -11.00 -14.74 -14.35
C SER A 192 -10.10 -15.95 -14.09
N THR A 193 -8.84 -15.84 -14.45
CA THR A 193 -7.83 -16.87 -14.18
C THR A 193 -6.52 -16.23 -13.73
N ARG A 194 -5.87 -16.81 -12.71
CA ARG A 194 -4.52 -16.45 -12.29
C ARG A 194 -3.67 -17.71 -12.13
N PHE A 195 -2.51 -17.70 -12.76
CA PHE A 195 -1.47 -18.71 -12.58
C PHE A 195 -0.29 -18.08 -11.84
N GLN A 196 0.18 -18.75 -10.82
CA GLN A 196 1.32 -18.32 -10.01
C GLN A 196 2.34 -19.46 -9.90
N LEU A 197 3.61 -19.11 -10.03
CA LEU A 197 4.76 -19.95 -9.68
C LEU A 197 5.58 -19.22 -8.64
N ASP A 198 5.88 -19.88 -7.53
CA ASP A 198 6.77 -19.36 -6.48
C ASP A 198 7.84 -20.42 -6.20
N ALA A 199 9.11 -20.07 -6.42
CA ALA A 199 10.22 -20.99 -6.27
C ALA A 199 11.39 -20.29 -5.54
N GLY A 200 12.07 -21.05 -4.68
CA GLY A 200 13.19 -20.58 -3.88
C GLY A 200 14.12 -21.70 -3.50
N GLY A 201 15.27 -21.35 -2.92
CA GLY A 201 16.25 -22.32 -2.42
C GLY A 201 17.69 -21.85 -2.61
N SER A 202 18.62 -22.72 -2.23
CA SER A 202 20.04 -22.52 -2.39
C SER A 202 20.50 -22.96 -3.77
N LEU A 203 21.37 -22.14 -4.41
CA LEU A 203 21.95 -22.44 -5.72
C LEU A 203 23.28 -23.20 -5.64
N ASN A 204 23.85 -23.34 -4.43
CA ASN A 204 25.11 -24.04 -4.20
C ASN A 204 25.08 -24.86 -2.89
N GLU A 205 25.93 -25.87 -2.80
CA GLU A 205 26.01 -26.76 -1.62
C GLU A 205 26.42 -26.04 -0.32
N ALA A 206 27.09 -24.90 -0.42
CA ALA A 206 27.47 -24.09 0.74
C ALA A 206 26.35 -23.17 1.23
N GLU A 207 25.19 -23.17 0.56
CA GLU A 207 24.02 -22.34 0.87
C GLU A 207 24.31 -20.82 0.92
N THR A 208 25.41 -20.38 0.32
CA THR A 208 25.84 -18.96 0.30
C THR A 208 25.21 -18.16 -0.83
N ILE A 209 24.55 -18.81 -1.77
CA ILE A 209 23.81 -18.17 -2.87
C ILE A 209 22.39 -18.71 -2.85
N ARG A 210 21.44 -17.83 -2.55
CA ARG A 210 20.02 -18.19 -2.44
C ARG A 210 19.17 -17.36 -3.39
N TYR A 211 18.03 -17.89 -3.79
CA TYR A 211 17.10 -17.20 -4.68
C TYR A 211 15.65 -17.33 -4.23
N ARG A 212 14.83 -16.38 -4.65
CA ARG A 212 13.36 -16.46 -4.69
C ARG A 212 12.89 -15.88 -6.00
N THR A 213 11.98 -16.55 -6.67
CA THR A 213 11.34 -16.07 -7.89
C THR A 213 9.84 -16.29 -7.81
N VAL A 214 9.06 -15.26 -8.23
CA VAL A 214 7.62 -15.35 -8.38
C VAL A 214 7.25 -14.94 -9.79
N LEU A 215 6.47 -15.77 -10.48
CA LEU A 215 5.94 -15.49 -11.81
C LEU A 215 4.42 -15.55 -11.76
N VAL A 216 3.74 -14.56 -12.33
CA VAL A 216 2.28 -14.49 -12.35
C VAL A 216 1.80 -14.14 -13.75
N LYS A 217 0.77 -14.86 -14.20
CA LYS A 217 -0.06 -14.46 -15.34
C LYS A 217 -1.51 -14.42 -14.86
N GLN A 218 -2.16 -13.28 -15.08
CA GLN A 218 -3.54 -13.06 -14.65
C GLN A 218 -4.35 -12.44 -15.78
N ASP A 219 -5.48 -13.04 -16.08
CA ASP A 219 -6.53 -12.51 -16.95
C ASP A 219 -7.79 -12.36 -16.11
N THR A 220 -8.26 -11.12 -15.91
CA THR A 220 -9.44 -10.80 -15.07
C THR A 220 -10.59 -10.34 -15.95
N GLN A 221 -11.77 -10.91 -15.70
CA GLN A 221 -13.04 -10.46 -16.20
C GLN A 221 -13.78 -9.82 -15.01
N TYR A 222 -14.04 -8.49 -15.09
CA TYR A 222 -14.77 -7.81 -14.03
C TYR A 222 -16.29 -7.98 -14.22
N TRP A 223 -17.04 -7.81 -13.17
CA TRP A 223 -18.50 -8.00 -13.14
C TRP A 223 -19.29 -6.83 -13.74
N ARG A 224 -18.69 -5.61 -13.78
CA ARG A 224 -19.33 -4.43 -14.34
C ARG A 224 -19.20 -4.39 -15.86
N GLU A 225 -20.21 -3.79 -16.51
CA GLU A 225 -20.34 -3.76 -17.97
C GLU A 225 -20.31 -2.33 -18.52
N TYR A 226 -19.63 -2.15 -19.63
CA TYR A 226 -19.75 -0.95 -20.44
C TYR A 226 -21.14 -0.90 -21.10
N GLN A 227 -21.50 0.30 -21.60
CA GLN A 227 -22.81 0.56 -22.17
C GLN A 227 -23.14 -0.23 -23.47
N ASP A 228 -22.15 -0.90 -24.06
CA ASP A 228 -22.33 -1.83 -25.19
C ASP A 228 -22.50 -3.30 -24.76
N GLY A 229 -22.54 -3.55 -23.43
CA GLY A 229 -22.69 -4.88 -22.85
C GLY A 229 -21.40 -5.69 -22.80
N THR A 230 -20.24 -5.08 -22.99
CA THR A 230 -18.94 -5.73 -22.79
C THR A 230 -18.43 -5.49 -21.37
N ASN A 231 -17.77 -6.48 -20.76
CA ASN A 231 -17.16 -6.35 -19.45
C ASN A 231 -15.82 -5.60 -19.50
N GLN A 232 -15.45 -4.99 -18.41
CA GLN A 232 -14.09 -4.54 -18.19
C GLN A 232 -13.16 -5.75 -18.07
N GLU A 233 -12.00 -5.70 -18.74
CA GLU A 233 -11.00 -6.75 -18.74
C GLU A 233 -9.65 -6.22 -18.27
N ARG A 234 -8.85 -7.11 -17.64
CA ARG A 234 -7.46 -6.85 -17.25
C ARG A 234 -6.58 -8.01 -17.69
N ASP A 235 -5.45 -7.69 -18.33
CA ASP A 235 -4.35 -8.60 -18.66
C ASP A 235 -3.11 -8.16 -17.90
N ARG A 236 -2.57 -9.02 -17.01
CA ARG A 236 -1.39 -8.74 -16.22
C ARG A 236 -0.41 -9.91 -16.26
N TRP A 237 0.87 -9.57 -16.33
CA TRP A 237 1.92 -10.49 -16.00
C TRP A 237 2.96 -9.82 -15.08
N LEU A 238 3.58 -10.61 -14.22
CA LEU A 238 4.55 -10.18 -13.22
C LEU A 238 5.69 -11.19 -13.17
N GLY A 239 6.93 -10.70 -13.11
CA GLY A 239 8.12 -11.47 -12.76
C GLY A 239 8.86 -10.79 -11.63
N TYR A 240 9.21 -11.55 -10.60
CA TYR A 240 10.01 -11.14 -9.45
C TYR A 240 11.19 -12.08 -9.26
N LEU A 241 12.36 -11.52 -8.98
CA LEU A 241 13.57 -12.26 -8.64
C LEU A 241 14.30 -11.54 -7.49
N ASN A 242 14.64 -12.29 -6.45
CA ASN A 242 15.51 -11.86 -5.38
C ASN A 242 16.66 -12.86 -5.25
N LEU A 243 17.89 -12.37 -5.25
CA LEU A 243 19.13 -13.13 -5.08
C LEU A 243 19.85 -12.63 -3.85
N GLU A 244 20.29 -13.53 -2.98
CA GLU A 244 21.15 -13.22 -1.83
C GLU A 244 22.49 -13.95 -1.96
N PHE A 245 23.56 -13.22 -1.65
CA PHE A 245 24.93 -13.69 -1.71
C PHE A 245 25.59 -13.42 -0.36
N ASP A 246 25.95 -14.46 0.38
CA ASP A 246 26.85 -14.35 1.52
C ASP A 246 28.28 -14.26 0.98
N ILE A 247 28.78 -13.02 0.85
CA ILE A 247 30.13 -12.75 0.30
C ILE A 247 31.20 -13.18 1.31
N THR A 248 30.92 -12.96 2.59
CA THR A 248 31.63 -13.51 3.75
C THR A 248 30.61 -13.83 4.83
N ASP A 249 31.06 -14.42 5.96
CA ASP A 249 30.18 -14.69 7.10
C ASP A 249 29.50 -13.43 7.66
N ASP A 250 30.12 -12.26 7.48
CA ASP A 250 29.63 -10.97 8.01
C ASP A 250 29.05 -10.06 6.93
N LEU A 251 29.15 -10.40 5.63
CA LEU A 251 28.79 -9.52 4.52
C LEU A 251 27.83 -10.22 3.56
N MET A 252 26.59 -9.72 3.50
CA MET A 252 25.54 -10.19 2.59
C MET A 252 25.18 -9.11 1.57
N LEU A 253 24.98 -9.51 0.31
CA LEU A 253 24.45 -8.70 -0.77
C LEU A 253 23.12 -9.29 -1.23
N SER A 254 22.05 -8.49 -1.25
CA SER A 254 20.76 -8.83 -1.87
C SER A 254 20.57 -8.02 -3.15
N LEU A 255 20.16 -8.68 -4.24
CA LEU A 255 19.80 -8.07 -5.52
C LEU A 255 18.35 -8.43 -5.86
N LYS A 256 17.53 -7.42 -6.10
CA LYS A 256 16.11 -7.58 -6.38
C LYS A 256 15.77 -6.98 -7.75
N TYR A 257 14.93 -7.69 -8.49
CA TYR A 257 14.33 -7.17 -9.72
C TYR A 257 12.89 -7.64 -9.81
N ASP A 258 11.99 -6.73 -10.10
CA ASP A 258 10.64 -7.07 -10.53
C ASP A 258 10.23 -6.28 -11.76
N HIS A 259 9.32 -6.89 -12.53
CA HIS A 259 8.74 -6.29 -13.71
C HIS A 259 7.27 -6.69 -13.82
N THR A 260 6.42 -5.69 -13.96
CA THR A 260 4.97 -5.85 -14.13
C THR A 260 4.53 -5.13 -15.40
N GLN A 261 3.76 -5.82 -16.22
CA GLN A 261 2.95 -5.20 -17.28
C GLN A 261 1.48 -5.47 -16.97
N ASP A 262 0.67 -4.42 -16.96
CA ASP A 262 -0.69 -4.45 -16.48
C ASP A 262 -1.57 -3.54 -17.32
N ARG A 263 -2.39 -4.16 -18.17
CA ARG A 263 -3.32 -3.47 -19.05
C ARG A 263 -4.76 -3.75 -18.63
N THR A 264 -5.54 -2.69 -18.40
CA THR A 264 -6.95 -2.81 -18.02
C THR A 264 -7.81 -1.76 -18.72
N GLY A 265 -9.08 -2.09 -18.95
CA GLY A 265 -10.11 -1.13 -19.30
C GLY A 265 -10.29 -0.10 -18.17
N ILE A 266 -10.80 1.09 -18.47
CA ILE A 266 -11.07 2.11 -17.45
C ILE A 266 -12.49 1.95 -16.92
N ASP A 267 -12.61 1.92 -15.59
CA ASP A 267 -13.82 2.18 -14.83
C ASP A 267 -13.49 3.24 -13.78
N ARG A 268 -14.11 4.41 -13.88
CA ARG A 268 -13.92 5.50 -12.92
C ARG A 268 -14.89 5.42 -11.74
N GLY A 269 -15.73 4.38 -11.70
CA GLY A 269 -16.78 4.24 -10.71
C GLY A 269 -18.12 4.81 -11.17
N GLY A 270 -19.00 5.04 -10.20
CA GLY A 270 -20.34 5.57 -10.43
C GLY A 270 -20.49 7.03 -10.04
N TRP A 271 -21.67 7.58 -10.33
CA TRP A 271 -22.11 8.89 -9.89
C TRP A 271 -23.24 8.76 -8.88
N LEU A 272 -23.29 9.62 -7.88
CA LEU A 272 -24.38 9.72 -6.94
C LEU A 272 -25.25 10.95 -7.25
N ASN A 273 -26.56 10.79 -7.11
CA ASN A 273 -27.48 11.90 -7.14
C ASN A 273 -27.47 12.70 -5.82
N SER A 274 -28.24 13.75 -5.71
CA SER A 274 -28.31 14.60 -4.51
C SER A 274 -28.87 13.88 -3.26
N GLN A 275 -29.46 12.72 -3.42
CA GLN A 275 -29.96 11.85 -2.35
C GLN A 275 -28.94 10.78 -1.92
N GLY A 276 -27.76 10.69 -2.58
CA GLY A 276 -26.75 9.67 -2.34
C GLY A 276 -27.02 8.33 -3.03
N GLU A 277 -27.99 8.26 -3.94
CA GLU A 277 -28.29 7.05 -4.68
C GLU A 277 -27.43 6.92 -5.94
N LEU A 278 -27.00 5.69 -6.25
CA LEU A 278 -26.17 5.38 -7.41
C LEU A 278 -26.96 5.54 -8.72
N ILE A 279 -26.52 6.43 -9.58
CA ILE A 279 -27.14 6.68 -10.89
C ILE A 279 -26.86 5.50 -11.83
N GLY A 280 -27.94 4.92 -12.37
CA GLY A 280 -27.90 3.84 -13.38
C GLY A 280 -27.75 2.44 -12.79
N GLY A 281 -27.54 2.30 -11.48
CA GLY A 281 -27.33 1.02 -10.82
C GLY A 281 -25.87 0.57 -10.78
N ARG A 282 -25.60 -0.58 -10.13
CA ARG A 282 -24.25 -1.02 -9.80
C ARG A 282 -23.45 -1.57 -10.98
N ASP A 283 -24.12 -2.09 -12.00
CA ASP A 283 -23.47 -2.85 -13.09
C ASP A 283 -22.89 -1.95 -14.20
N ILE A 284 -23.28 -0.68 -14.27
CA ILE A 284 -22.94 0.22 -15.38
C ILE A 284 -21.59 0.88 -15.22
N ILE A 285 -20.73 0.77 -16.26
CA ILE A 285 -19.54 1.57 -16.44
C ILE A 285 -19.86 2.74 -17.38
N TRP A 286 -19.54 3.97 -16.94
CA TRP A 286 -19.80 5.20 -17.70
C TRP A 286 -18.69 5.55 -18.69
N ASP A 287 -17.48 4.97 -18.50
CA ASP A 287 -16.40 5.07 -19.46
C ASP A 287 -16.74 4.36 -20.78
N GLN A 288 -15.99 4.67 -21.83
CA GLN A 288 -16.16 4.04 -23.13
C GLN A 288 -15.36 2.73 -23.22
N PRO A 289 -15.85 1.69 -23.93
CA PRO A 289 -15.19 0.38 -24.05
C PRO A 289 -13.76 0.43 -24.64
N TRP A 290 -13.44 1.50 -25.37
CA TRP A 290 -12.11 1.69 -25.93
C TRP A 290 -11.11 2.35 -24.96
N ALA A 291 -11.58 2.85 -23.80
CA ALA A 291 -10.73 3.48 -22.81
C ALA A 291 -9.88 2.43 -22.06
N PHE A 292 -8.60 2.70 -21.89
CA PHE A 292 -7.68 1.79 -21.20
C PHE A 292 -6.54 2.50 -20.50
N THR A 293 -5.94 1.81 -19.52
CA THR A 293 -4.58 2.07 -19.02
C THR A 293 -3.68 0.89 -19.33
N ASP A 294 -2.43 1.18 -19.69
CA ASP A 294 -1.37 0.20 -19.91
C ASP A 294 -0.15 0.64 -19.09
N ASN A 295 0.10 -0.07 -17.99
CA ASN A 295 1.14 0.23 -17.01
C ASN A 295 2.32 -0.73 -17.22
N THR A 296 3.53 -0.18 -17.25
CA THR A 296 4.78 -0.94 -17.22
C THR A 296 5.61 -0.44 -16.06
N ILE A 297 5.84 -1.30 -15.06
CA ILE A 297 6.59 -0.98 -13.86
C ILE A 297 7.81 -1.89 -13.76
N SER A 298 8.98 -1.34 -13.45
CA SER A 298 10.19 -2.10 -13.17
C SER A 298 10.87 -1.53 -11.94
N ASN A 299 11.30 -2.38 -11.02
CA ASN A 299 12.10 -2.04 -9.86
C ASN A 299 13.42 -2.82 -9.91
N LEU A 300 14.54 -2.12 -9.73
CA LEU A 300 15.86 -2.73 -9.56
C LEU A 300 16.43 -2.27 -8.22
N GLY A 301 16.59 -3.21 -7.30
CA GLY A 301 17.09 -2.97 -5.95
C GLY A 301 18.39 -3.69 -5.66
N ALA A 302 19.22 -3.06 -4.83
CA ALA A 302 20.41 -3.67 -4.23
C ALA A 302 20.48 -3.29 -2.76
N GLU A 303 20.79 -4.25 -1.88
CA GLU A 303 20.95 -4.03 -0.45
C GLU A 303 22.18 -4.77 0.05
N LEU A 304 23.03 -4.07 0.80
CA LEU A 304 24.23 -4.59 1.44
C LEU A 304 24.02 -4.56 2.95
N THR A 305 24.23 -5.69 3.60
CA THR A 305 24.23 -5.84 5.06
C THR A 305 25.62 -6.28 5.51
N TYR A 306 26.24 -5.50 6.40
CA TYR A 306 27.58 -5.78 6.94
C TYR A 306 27.57 -5.76 8.46
N HIS A 307 27.80 -6.90 9.09
CA HIS A 307 27.99 -7.04 10.52
C HIS A 307 29.44 -6.68 10.87
N LEU A 308 29.64 -5.51 11.49
CA LEU A 308 30.95 -5.07 11.96
C LEU A 308 31.38 -5.86 13.19
N SER A 309 30.44 -6.30 13.98
CA SER A 309 30.58 -7.19 15.14
C SER A 309 29.17 -7.73 15.47
N ASP A 310 29.07 -8.57 16.50
CA ASP A 310 27.78 -9.11 16.99
C ASP A 310 26.77 -8.01 17.35
N ASN A 311 27.24 -6.81 17.72
CA ASN A 311 26.39 -5.71 18.19
C ASN A 311 26.29 -4.52 17.21
N TRP A 312 27.04 -4.51 16.11
CA TRP A 312 27.09 -3.35 15.21
C TRP A 312 26.93 -3.78 13.75
N GLN A 313 26.03 -3.11 13.05
CA GLN A 313 25.69 -3.40 11.67
C GLN A 313 25.65 -2.13 10.82
N ILE A 314 26.06 -2.24 9.57
CA ILE A 314 25.78 -1.26 8.52
C ILE A 314 24.83 -1.92 7.51
N LYS A 315 23.77 -1.24 7.18
CA LYS A 315 22.84 -1.62 6.11
C LYS A 315 22.76 -0.47 5.10
N ALA A 316 22.99 -0.75 3.82
CA ALA A 316 22.88 0.25 2.77
C ALA A 316 22.05 -0.31 1.62
N GLY A 317 21.14 0.49 1.09
CA GLY A 317 20.27 0.06 0.00
C GLY A 317 20.06 1.14 -1.04
N TYR A 318 19.78 0.69 -2.26
CA TYR A 318 19.37 1.53 -3.39
C TYR A 318 18.28 0.83 -4.18
N ASN A 319 17.30 1.60 -4.64
CA ASN A 319 16.23 1.14 -5.52
C ASN A 319 15.98 2.14 -6.65
N ASP A 320 15.85 1.66 -7.89
CA ASP A 320 15.46 2.43 -9.08
C ASP A 320 14.13 1.88 -9.58
N GLN A 321 13.06 2.65 -9.38
CA GLN A 321 11.74 2.36 -9.93
C GLN A 321 11.52 3.18 -11.18
N GLN A 322 11.11 2.50 -12.26
CA GLN A 322 10.64 3.09 -13.50
C GLN A 322 9.20 2.68 -13.72
N PHE A 323 8.32 3.66 -13.86
CA PHE A 323 6.90 3.45 -14.12
C PHE A 323 6.46 4.26 -15.34
N ASN A 324 6.01 3.56 -16.37
CA ASN A 324 5.46 4.13 -17.58
C ASN A 324 3.98 3.77 -17.70
N ARG A 325 3.15 4.72 -18.09
CA ARG A 325 1.72 4.51 -18.31
C ARG A 325 1.25 5.18 -19.59
N GLN A 326 0.64 4.42 -20.49
CA GLN A 326 -0.25 4.98 -21.51
C GLN A 326 -1.69 4.94 -20.99
N ARG A 327 -2.42 6.02 -21.17
CA ARG A 327 -3.83 6.11 -20.82
C ARG A 327 -4.62 6.81 -21.91
N LEU A 328 -5.47 6.02 -22.61
CA LEU A 328 -6.51 6.55 -23.47
C LEU A 328 -7.81 6.60 -22.65
N ASP A 329 -8.21 7.79 -22.27
CA ASP A 329 -9.30 8.04 -21.31
C ASP A 329 -10.49 8.65 -22.03
N SER A 330 -11.70 8.25 -21.66
CA SER A 330 -12.96 8.86 -22.16
C SER A 330 -13.39 10.07 -21.32
N SER A 331 -12.97 10.11 -20.05
CA SER A 331 -13.26 11.19 -19.09
C SER A 331 -14.75 11.57 -19.04
N PRO A 332 -15.64 10.64 -18.66
CA PRO A 332 -17.08 10.90 -18.61
C PRO A 332 -17.45 11.84 -17.46
N SER A 333 -18.50 12.64 -17.66
CA SER A 333 -19.06 13.55 -16.65
C SER A 333 -20.53 13.80 -16.90
N LEU A 334 -21.32 13.96 -15.84
CA LEU A 334 -22.71 14.39 -15.96
C LEU A 334 -22.81 15.75 -16.66
N VAL A 335 -23.87 15.96 -17.44
CA VAL A 335 -24.22 17.27 -17.95
C VAL A 335 -24.49 18.20 -16.76
N ASN A 336 -23.98 19.42 -16.80
CA ASN A 336 -24.10 20.36 -15.68
C ASN A 336 -25.56 20.55 -15.25
N GLY A 337 -25.84 20.25 -13.99
CA GLY A 337 -27.17 20.33 -13.38
C GLY A 337 -28.11 19.16 -13.68
N SER A 338 -27.66 18.10 -14.37
CA SER A 338 -28.43 16.88 -14.60
C SER A 338 -28.04 15.78 -13.62
N GLU A 339 -29.06 15.04 -13.15
CA GLU A 339 -28.92 13.79 -12.41
C GLU A 339 -29.51 12.60 -13.18
N ASP A 340 -29.99 12.82 -14.42
CA ASP A 340 -30.57 11.76 -15.27
C ASP A 340 -29.84 11.68 -16.64
N PRO A 341 -28.73 10.94 -16.69
CA PRO A 341 -27.99 10.75 -17.94
C PRO A 341 -28.76 9.95 -19.00
N PHE A 342 -29.82 9.23 -18.62
CA PHE A 342 -30.65 8.50 -19.59
C PHE A 342 -31.57 9.41 -20.41
N THR A 343 -31.95 10.56 -19.85
CA THR A 343 -32.77 11.58 -20.53
C THR A 343 -31.89 12.67 -21.16
N ASP A 344 -30.90 13.19 -20.41
CA ASP A 344 -30.12 14.36 -20.80
C ASP A 344 -28.78 14.01 -21.45
N GLY A 345 -28.39 12.72 -21.40
CA GLY A 345 -27.08 12.28 -21.80
C GLY A 345 -26.01 12.61 -20.74
N TYR A 346 -24.78 12.28 -21.08
CA TYR A 346 -23.57 12.65 -20.33
C TYR A 346 -22.51 13.13 -21.31
N THR A 347 -21.44 13.74 -20.82
CA THR A 347 -20.37 14.23 -21.68
C THR A 347 -19.12 13.41 -21.53
N ILE A 348 -18.31 13.32 -22.60
CA ILE A 348 -16.96 12.79 -22.57
C ILE A 348 -15.96 13.85 -23.05
N SER A 349 -14.73 13.79 -22.52
CA SER A 349 -13.62 14.65 -22.90
C SER A 349 -12.36 13.80 -23.11
N PRO A 350 -12.28 13.08 -24.23
CA PRO A 350 -11.25 12.07 -24.42
C PRO A 350 -9.85 12.67 -24.55
N PHE A 351 -8.84 11.90 -24.11
CA PHE A 351 -7.43 12.22 -24.30
C PHE A 351 -6.58 10.95 -24.36
N ASP A 352 -5.47 11.01 -25.09
CA ASP A 352 -4.39 10.02 -25.02
C ASP A 352 -3.20 10.64 -24.30
N ARG A 353 -2.66 9.98 -23.30
CA ARG A 353 -1.63 10.48 -22.40
C ARG A 353 -0.59 9.41 -22.11
N TYR A 354 0.67 9.83 -22.14
CA TYR A 354 1.80 9.05 -21.70
C TYR A 354 2.46 9.72 -20.50
N ASP A 355 2.62 8.96 -19.44
CA ASP A 355 3.27 9.35 -18.19
C ASP A 355 4.55 8.54 -18.01
N ASP A 356 5.64 9.19 -17.58
CA ASP A 356 6.94 8.60 -17.28
C ASP A 356 7.38 9.06 -15.89
N TRP A 357 7.44 8.13 -14.93
CA TRP A 357 7.93 8.35 -13.58
C TRP A 357 9.24 7.61 -13.35
N GLN A 358 10.19 8.29 -12.72
CA GLN A 358 11.40 7.69 -12.18
C GLN A 358 11.50 8.04 -10.70
N HIS A 359 11.65 7.02 -9.85
CA HIS A 359 11.69 7.16 -8.42
C HIS A 359 12.88 6.37 -7.89
N LYS A 360 13.98 7.08 -7.57
CA LYS A 360 15.24 6.48 -7.11
C LYS A 360 15.43 6.79 -5.64
N THR A 361 15.53 5.74 -4.83
CA THR A 361 15.75 5.86 -3.38
C THR A 361 17.03 5.21 -2.98
N GLY A 362 17.67 5.74 -1.94
CA GLY A 362 18.84 5.15 -1.33
C GLY A 362 18.91 5.45 0.15
N PHE A 363 19.51 4.57 0.92
CA PHE A 363 19.73 4.79 2.34
C PHE A 363 21.04 4.14 2.82
N ILE A 364 21.51 4.61 3.95
CA ILE A 364 22.54 3.99 4.76
C ILE A 364 22.15 4.12 6.22
N ASP A 365 22.10 2.97 6.92
CA ASP A 365 21.78 2.83 8.33
C ASP A 365 22.97 2.22 9.06
N PHE A 366 23.32 2.80 10.18
CA PHE A 366 24.26 2.30 11.16
C PHE A 366 23.49 2.00 12.43
N THR A 367 23.42 0.72 12.79
CA THR A 367 22.72 0.26 13.98
C THR A 367 23.68 -0.34 14.97
N GLY A 368 23.41 -0.17 16.26
CA GLY A 368 24.27 -0.73 17.29
C GLY A 368 23.59 -0.90 18.63
N ASP A 369 23.88 -2.03 19.26
CA ASP A 369 23.45 -2.38 20.60
C ASP A 369 24.63 -2.20 21.55
N PHE A 370 24.47 -1.37 22.60
CA PHE A 370 25.50 -1.15 23.61
C PHE A 370 24.88 -0.80 24.96
N SER A 371 25.70 -0.82 26.02
CA SER A 371 25.25 -0.48 27.38
C SER A 371 26.06 0.67 27.96
N THR A 372 25.39 1.55 28.69
CA THR A 372 26.00 2.63 29.50
C THR A 372 25.69 2.35 30.98
N GLY A 373 26.56 1.62 31.65
CA GLY A 373 26.29 1.06 32.98
C GLY A 373 25.23 -0.03 32.89
N ASP A 374 24.10 0.17 33.58
CA ASP A 374 22.97 -0.78 33.57
C ASP A 374 21.90 -0.42 32.53
N VAL A 375 22.11 0.64 31.74
CA VAL A 375 21.18 1.10 30.70
C VAL A 375 21.59 0.53 29.36
N GLU A 376 20.66 -0.13 28.66
CA GLU A 376 20.87 -0.65 27.33
C GLU A 376 20.36 0.31 26.25
N HIS A 377 21.04 0.34 25.11
CA HIS A 377 20.75 1.21 23.98
C HIS A 377 20.66 0.43 22.69
N LYS A 378 19.60 0.66 21.90
CA LYS A 378 19.51 0.26 20.49
C LYS A 378 19.52 1.52 19.63
N LEU A 379 20.71 1.87 19.13
CA LEU A 379 20.97 3.09 18.38
C LEU A 379 20.82 2.88 16.89
N LEU A 380 20.13 3.79 16.22
CA LEU A 380 20.05 3.92 14.76
C LEU A 380 20.55 5.31 14.37
N ILE A 381 21.53 5.38 13.48
CA ILE A 381 21.97 6.61 12.80
C ILE A 381 21.88 6.35 11.30
N GLY A 382 21.24 7.23 10.56
CA GLY A 382 21.11 7.00 9.14
C GLY A 382 20.92 8.25 8.29
N ALA A 383 21.01 8.00 7.00
CA ALA A 383 20.72 8.99 5.98
C ALA A 383 19.99 8.31 4.82
N ASN A 384 19.08 9.05 4.17
CA ASN A 384 18.45 8.58 2.94
C ASN A 384 18.34 9.70 1.90
N MET A 385 18.11 9.28 0.67
CA MET A 385 17.85 10.18 -0.45
C MET A 385 16.68 9.66 -1.31
N LEU A 386 16.01 10.58 -1.98
CA LEU A 386 15.06 10.34 -3.04
C LEU A 386 15.38 11.28 -4.20
N ASP A 387 15.41 10.74 -5.43
CA ASP A 387 15.50 11.49 -6.69
C ASP A 387 14.24 11.15 -7.50
N TYR A 388 13.35 12.11 -7.64
CA TYR A 388 12.05 11.96 -8.31
C TYR A 388 12.03 12.74 -9.61
N TYR A 389 11.54 12.10 -10.65
CA TYR A 389 11.26 12.70 -11.94
C TYR A 389 9.88 12.24 -12.44
N TYR A 390 9.17 13.16 -13.04
CA TYR A 390 7.92 12.92 -13.75
C TYR A 390 7.88 13.67 -15.06
N GLY A 391 7.48 12.98 -16.14
CA GLY A 391 7.26 13.55 -17.46
C GLY A 391 5.91 13.16 -18.04
N GLN A 392 5.25 14.07 -18.78
CA GLN A 392 3.94 13.82 -19.38
C GLN A 392 3.89 14.35 -20.80
N LEU A 393 3.33 13.54 -21.70
CA LEU A 393 2.84 13.95 -23.04
C LEU A 393 1.33 13.72 -23.09
N LYS A 394 0.56 14.59 -23.75
CA LYS A 394 -0.90 14.49 -23.80
C LYS A 394 -1.50 15.12 -25.07
N GLU A 395 -2.22 14.33 -25.87
CA GLU A 395 -3.13 14.86 -26.90
C GLU A 395 -4.57 14.81 -26.36
N ALA A 396 -5.27 15.96 -26.40
CA ALA A 396 -6.67 16.06 -25.96
C ALA A 396 -7.59 16.13 -27.20
N GLY A 397 -8.68 15.39 -27.15
CA GLY A 397 -9.76 15.45 -28.13
C GLY A 397 -10.78 16.54 -27.83
N ASP A 398 -11.94 16.45 -28.46
CA ASP A 398 -13.04 17.39 -28.26
C ASP A 398 -13.56 17.31 -26.83
N LYS A 399 -13.74 18.47 -26.19
CA LYS A 399 -14.27 18.56 -24.83
C LYS A 399 -15.79 18.55 -24.83
N ASN A 400 -16.36 17.93 -23.77
CA ASN A 400 -17.80 17.92 -23.49
C ASN A 400 -18.65 17.38 -24.66
N GLN A 401 -18.13 16.34 -25.35
CA GLN A 401 -18.91 15.64 -26.38
C GLN A 401 -20.10 14.94 -25.74
N LEU A 402 -21.33 15.32 -26.12
CA LEU A 402 -22.56 14.71 -25.57
C LEU A 402 -22.71 13.26 -26.08
N VAL A 403 -23.03 12.36 -25.17
CA VAL A 403 -23.24 10.92 -25.40
C VAL A 403 -24.55 10.50 -24.77
N MET A 404 -25.33 9.71 -25.48
CA MET A 404 -26.52 9.05 -24.92
C MET A 404 -26.19 7.62 -24.50
N PRO A 405 -26.63 7.16 -23.32
CA PRO A 405 -26.43 5.78 -22.88
C PRO A 405 -26.88 4.75 -23.92
N GLY A 406 -26.09 3.68 -24.08
CA GLY A 406 -26.33 2.63 -25.07
C GLY A 406 -25.95 3.03 -26.50
N GLN A 407 -25.39 4.19 -26.73
CA GLN A 407 -24.86 4.62 -28.03
C GLN A 407 -23.33 4.71 -27.97
N PRO A 408 -22.61 3.66 -28.38
CA PRO A 408 -21.14 3.66 -28.28
C PRO A 408 -20.54 4.73 -29.19
N VAL A 409 -19.58 5.46 -28.64
CA VAL A 409 -18.81 6.47 -29.37
C VAL A 409 -17.60 5.79 -30.02
N PRO A 410 -17.31 6.04 -31.30
CA PRO A 410 -16.11 5.50 -31.94
C PRO A 410 -14.84 5.94 -31.20
N ARG A 411 -13.84 5.06 -31.12
CA ARG A 411 -12.53 5.42 -30.59
C ARG A 411 -11.98 6.65 -31.32
N PRO A 412 -11.58 7.72 -30.60
CA PRO A 412 -11.01 8.91 -31.23
C PRO A 412 -9.63 8.61 -31.83
N ASP A 413 -9.26 9.31 -32.90
CA ASP A 413 -7.91 9.29 -33.45
C ASP A 413 -6.99 10.22 -32.67
N LEU A 414 -6.58 9.78 -31.48
CA LEU A 414 -5.64 10.48 -30.59
C LEU A 414 -4.35 9.68 -30.47
N ASP A 415 -3.22 10.38 -30.42
CA ASP A 415 -1.89 9.80 -30.27
C ASP A 415 -1.00 10.80 -29.54
N TYR A 416 -0.63 10.50 -28.29
CA TYR A 416 0.21 11.34 -27.45
C TYR A 416 1.57 11.70 -28.10
N HIS A 417 2.06 10.92 -29.07
CA HIS A 417 3.28 11.26 -29.83
C HIS A 417 3.15 12.51 -30.68
N ARG A 418 1.92 12.99 -30.93
CA ARG A 418 1.68 14.26 -31.63
C ARG A 418 1.91 15.48 -30.73
N ASP A 419 1.91 15.29 -29.41
CA ASP A 419 2.28 16.36 -28.49
C ASP A 419 3.81 16.49 -28.44
N THR A 420 4.28 17.68 -28.74
CA THR A 420 5.70 18.04 -28.74
C THR A 420 6.13 18.77 -27.47
N THR A 421 5.18 19.07 -26.57
CA THR A 421 5.43 19.83 -25.34
C THR A 421 5.35 18.91 -24.15
N LYS A 422 6.49 18.42 -23.69
CA LYS A 422 6.58 17.61 -22.48
C LYS A 422 6.42 18.48 -21.23
N SER A 423 5.46 18.14 -20.37
CA SER A 423 5.37 18.70 -19.02
C SER A 423 6.26 17.89 -18.08
N GLU A 424 7.15 18.52 -17.34
CA GLU A 424 8.12 17.86 -16.48
C GLU A 424 8.10 18.44 -15.07
N SER A 425 8.38 17.58 -14.07
CA SER A 425 8.57 17.98 -12.68
C SER A 425 9.58 17.05 -12.03
N ASP A 426 10.54 17.61 -11.30
CA ASP A 426 11.55 16.85 -10.56
C ASP A 426 11.84 17.51 -9.22
N TYR A 427 12.30 16.68 -8.28
CA TYR A 427 12.85 17.13 -7.01
C TYR A 427 13.77 16.07 -6.41
N LYS A 428 14.65 16.52 -5.50
CA LYS A 428 15.53 15.66 -4.69
C LYS A 428 15.25 15.90 -3.23
N HIS A 429 15.26 14.81 -2.46
CA HIS A 429 15.02 14.85 -1.03
C HIS A 429 16.18 14.15 -0.32
N TYR A 430 16.67 14.76 0.77
CA TYR A 430 17.76 14.24 1.60
C TYR A 430 17.31 14.28 3.05
N GLY A 431 17.54 13.18 3.77
CA GLY A 431 17.21 13.08 5.20
C GLY A 431 18.36 12.54 6.01
N PHE A 432 18.51 13.06 7.22
CA PHE A 432 19.47 12.60 8.22
C PHE A 432 18.74 12.36 9.53
N TYR A 433 18.90 11.19 10.14
CA TYR A 433 18.17 10.81 11.34
C TYR A 433 19.03 10.08 12.34
N ILE A 434 18.63 10.23 13.61
CA ILE A 434 19.15 9.49 14.74
C ILE A 434 17.99 9.08 15.64
N GLN A 435 18.00 7.85 16.11
CA GLN A 435 17.03 7.29 17.04
C GLN A 435 17.75 6.40 18.03
N ASP A 436 17.32 6.44 19.30
CA ASP A 436 17.79 5.55 20.36
C ASP A 436 16.61 4.99 21.12
N LEU A 437 16.51 3.66 21.21
CA LEU A 437 15.60 2.96 22.13
C LEU A 437 16.44 2.59 23.37
N ILE A 438 16.11 3.22 24.48
CA ILE A 438 16.85 3.20 25.73
C ILE A 438 16.10 2.34 26.75
N THR A 439 16.64 1.17 27.10
CA THR A 439 16.08 0.29 28.12
C THR A 439 16.69 0.66 29.48
N LEU A 440 15.89 1.31 30.35
CA LEU A 440 16.33 1.73 31.67
C LEU A 440 16.33 0.59 32.67
N ASN A 441 15.39 -0.34 32.54
CA ASN A 441 15.23 -1.58 33.30
C ASN A 441 14.12 -2.43 32.67
N ASP A 442 13.85 -3.59 33.23
CA ASP A 442 12.84 -4.57 32.75
C ASP A 442 11.42 -3.97 32.56
N SER A 443 11.11 -2.84 33.18
CA SER A 443 9.78 -2.23 33.14
C SER A 443 9.70 -0.94 32.34
N TRP A 444 10.81 -0.29 32.03
CA TRP A 444 10.79 1.06 31.42
C TRP A 444 11.76 1.17 30.27
N GLN A 445 11.20 1.60 29.13
CA GLN A 445 11.99 1.97 27.95
C GLN A 445 11.60 3.38 27.49
N LEU A 446 12.55 4.09 26.88
CA LEU A 446 12.39 5.41 26.29
C LEU A 446 12.83 5.38 24.84
N LEU A 447 12.01 5.90 23.95
CA LEU A 447 12.38 6.16 22.56
C LEU A 447 12.62 7.65 22.37
N ALA A 448 13.75 8.02 21.78
CA ALA A 448 14.02 9.40 21.37
C ALA A 448 14.62 9.39 19.95
N GLY A 449 14.02 10.19 19.07
CA GLY A 449 14.49 10.32 17.71
C GLY A 449 14.30 11.72 17.16
N VAL A 450 15.15 12.09 16.23
CA VAL A 450 15.03 13.35 15.48
C VAL A 450 15.58 13.16 14.06
N ARG A 451 14.92 13.80 13.13
CA ARG A 451 15.32 13.81 11.71
C ARG A 451 15.30 15.23 11.18
N TYR A 452 16.27 15.53 10.33
CA TYR A 452 16.32 16.72 9.49
C TYR A 452 16.18 16.35 8.02
N ASP A 453 15.30 17.07 7.31
CA ASP A 453 15.00 16.88 5.91
C ASP A 453 15.22 18.15 5.11
N GLU A 454 15.75 17.99 3.89
CA GLU A 454 15.87 19.02 2.87
C GLU A 454 15.31 18.52 1.55
N GLN A 455 14.29 19.20 1.01
CA GLN A 455 13.81 18.99 -0.36
C GLN A 455 14.31 20.10 -1.27
N LYS A 456 14.93 19.72 -2.39
CA LYS A 456 15.37 20.62 -3.45
C LYS A 456 14.54 20.39 -4.69
N LYS A 457 13.94 21.47 -5.20
CA LYS A 457 13.22 21.49 -6.45
C LYS A 457 13.86 22.52 -7.37
N ASP A 458 13.92 22.24 -8.66
CA ASP A 458 14.45 23.20 -9.62
C ASP A 458 13.62 24.49 -9.65
N GLY A 459 14.31 25.64 -9.67
CA GLY A 459 13.72 26.99 -9.62
C GLY A 459 13.99 27.75 -8.32
N GLU A 460 13.97 29.07 -8.37
CA GLU A 460 14.19 29.93 -7.19
C GLU A 460 13.03 29.78 -6.19
N GLY A 461 13.36 29.64 -4.89
CA GLY A 461 12.40 29.65 -3.79
C GLY A 461 11.64 28.33 -3.55
N ASN A 462 12.01 27.23 -4.20
CA ASN A 462 11.28 25.96 -4.11
C ASN A 462 11.86 24.94 -3.10
N ASN A 463 12.83 25.34 -2.28
CA ASN A 463 13.40 24.45 -1.26
C ASN A 463 12.52 24.42 -0.01
N SER A 464 12.35 23.24 0.56
CA SER A 464 11.62 23.01 1.81
C SER A 464 12.51 22.30 2.82
N TYR A 465 12.36 22.66 4.10
CA TYR A 465 13.12 22.10 5.21
C TYR A 465 12.19 21.68 6.31
N ALA A 466 12.47 20.56 6.97
CA ALA A 466 11.67 20.10 8.10
C ALA A 466 12.53 19.44 9.18
N VAL A 467 12.06 19.52 10.43
CA VAL A 467 12.56 18.73 11.55
C VAL A 467 11.43 17.92 12.12
N SER A 468 11.63 16.61 12.18
CA SER A 468 10.63 15.63 12.61
C SER A 468 11.11 14.89 13.87
N PRO A 469 10.72 15.32 15.08
CA PRO A 469 10.99 14.58 16.31
C PRO A 469 10.02 13.41 16.49
N LYS A 470 10.47 12.39 17.24
CA LYS A 470 9.64 11.28 17.76
C LYS A 470 10.09 10.96 19.17
N PHE A 471 9.13 10.85 20.10
CA PHE A 471 9.38 10.46 21.48
C PHE A 471 8.40 9.38 21.90
N GLY A 472 8.90 8.40 22.63
CA GLY A 472 8.09 7.31 23.17
C GLY A 472 8.49 6.98 24.59
N VAL A 473 7.53 6.52 25.39
CA VAL A 473 7.75 5.92 26.69
C VAL A 473 7.01 4.61 26.70
N ILE A 474 7.68 3.52 27.06
CA ILE A 474 7.08 2.21 27.22
C ILE A 474 7.19 1.83 28.69
N TYR A 475 6.06 1.41 29.25
CA TYR A 475 5.97 0.82 30.59
C TYR A 475 5.45 -0.59 30.48
N SER A 476 6.24 -1.58 30.86
CA SER A 476 5.89 -3.00 30.89
C SER A 476 5.55 -3.43 32.31
N PRO A 477 4.24 -3.39 32.71
CA PRO A 477 3.80 -3.82 34.04
C PRO A 477 3.94 -5.32 34.27
N ALA A 478 4.06 -6.09 33.19
CA ALA A 478 4.23 -7.54 33.18
C ALA A 478 5.03 -7.95 31.92
N GLU A 479 5.65 -9.11 31.93
CA GLU A 479 6.45 -9.64 30.80
C GLU A 479 5.63 -9.77 29.50
N ASN A 480 4.33 -9.99 29.61
CA ASN A 480 3.40 -10.16 28.49
C ASN A 480 2.55 -8.94 28.17
N GLY A 481 2.89 -7.75 28.71
CA GLY A 481 2.07 -6.56 28.51
C GLY A 481 2.86 -5.26 28.53
N SER A 482 2.55 -4.34 27.63
CA SER A 482 3.11 -2.99 27.58
C SER A 482 2.04 -1.92 27.45
N ILE A 483 2.33 -0.75 28.02
CA ILE A 483 1.56 0.47 27.87
C ILE A 483 2.54 1.53 27.37
N TYR A 484 2.16 2.29 26.35
CA TYR A 484 3.06 3.29 25.79
C TYR A 484 2.41 4.66 25.63
N LEU A 485 3.24 5.69 25.62
CA LEU A 485 2.94 7.03 25.16
C LEU A 485 3.82 7.33 23.94
N ASN A 486 3.26 7.96 22.92
CA ASN A 486 3.97 8.37 21.71
C ASN A 486 3.64 9.82 21.36
N TYR A 487 4.67 10.57 20.99
CA TYR A 487 4.58 11.81 20.24
C TYR A 487 5.33 11.65 18.93
N SER A 488 4.69 11.95 17.81
CA SER A 488 5.30 11.89 16.49
C SER A 488 4.84 13.03 15.61
N LYS A 489 5.69 13.40 14.65
CA LYS A 489 5.44 14.47 13.69
C LYS A 489 5.68 13.99 12.28
N SER A 490 4.81 14.41 11.34
CA SER A 490 5.00 14.28 9.90
C SER A 490 5.08 15.65 9.24
N PHE A 491 5.62 15.68 8.03
CA PHE A 491 5.58 16.87 7.19
C PHE A 491 5.31 16.51 5.74
N THR A 492 4.62 17.43 5.06
CA THR A 492 4.40 17.39 3.62
C THR A 492 4.90 18.71 3.04
N PRO A 493 5.95 18.71 2.20
CA PRO A 493 6.45 19.92 1.57
C PRO A 493 5.36 20.62 0.78
N GLN A 494 5.25 21.92 0.95
CA GLN A 494 4.40 22.79 0.14
C GLN A 494 5.27 23.51 -0.89
N GLY A 495 4.65 24.02 -1.93
CA GLY A 495 5.34 24.76 -2.98
C GLY A 495 5.45 26.26 -2.66
N MET A 496 5.35 27.03 -3.70
CA MET A 496 5.27 28.48 -3.67
C MET A 496 3.90 28.89 -4.24
N VAL A 497 3.28 29.91 -3.68
CA VAL A 497 2.08 30.55 -4.28
C VAL A 497 2.46 31.02 -5.69
N ASN A 498 1.78 30.53 -6.69
CA ASN A 498 2.07 30.85 -8.09
C ASN A 498 0.78 31.30 -8.80
N ASP A 499 0.24 32.39 -8.33
CA ASP A 499 -0.94 33.08 -8.90
C ASP A 499 -0.69 34.58 -8.94
N PRO A 500 -0.53 35.16 -10.14
CA PRO A 500 -0.31 36.59 -10.28
C PRO A 500 -1.45 37.48 -9.77
N ASP A 501 -2.64 36.91 -9.55
CA ASP A 501 -3.81 37.60 -8.99
C ASP A 501 -3.90 37.46 -7.46
N ASP A 502 -2.91 36.80 -6.81
CA ASP A 502 -2.86 36.57 -5.36
C ASP A 502 -1.94 37.59 -4.66
N VAL A 503 -2.39 38.13 -3.51
CA VAL A 503 -1.61 39.06 -2.68
C VAL A 503 -0.24 38.51 -2.32
N ASN A 504 -0.16 37.19 -2.11
CA ASN A 504 1.03 36.47 -1.71
C ASN A 504 1.72 35.73 -2.86
N ASP A 505 1.51 36.18 -4.12
CA ASP A 505 2.20 35.59 -5.28
C ASP A 505 3.73 35.50 -5.03
N LYS A 506 4.31 34.34 -5.35
CA LYS A 506 5.72 33.99 -5.11
C LYS A 506 6.14 33.86 -3.64
N MET A 507 5.20 33.83 -2.69
CA MET A 507 5.50 33.49 -1.32
C MET A 507 5.79 31.98 -1.21
N ASN A 508 6.91 31.60 -0.59
CA ASN A 508 7.18 30.22 -0.24
C ASN A 508 6.28 29.78 0.89
N LEU A 509 5.69 28.61 0.76
CA LEU A 509 4.87 28.01 1.80
C LEU A 509 5.74 27.12 2.71
N ASP A 510 5.50 27.19 4.01
CA ASP A 510 6.07 26.24 4.97
C ASP A 510 5.46 24.85 4.76
N PRO A 511 6.15 23.78 5.17
CA PRO A 511 5.55 22.45 5.14
C PRO A 511 4.24 22.40 5.95
N GLU A 512 3.29 21.61 5.45
CA GLU A 512 2.16 21.16 6.25
C GLU A 512 2.66 20.14 7.27
N TYR A 513 2.24 20.26 8.53
CA TYR A 513 2.68 19.38 9.62
C TYR A 513 1.51 18.61 10.21
N GLY A 514 1.69 17.27 10.33
CA GLY A 514 0.84 16.42 11.14
C GLY A 514 1.51 16.12 12.48
N GLU A 515 0.83 16.39 13.59
CA GLU A 515 1.32 16.10 14.94
C GLU A 515 0.36 15.15 15.65
N GLN A 516 0.90 14.10 16.28
CA GLN A 516 0.13 13.09 16.97
C GLN A 516 0.58 12.92 18.41
N TYR A 517 -0.42 12.80 19.29
CA TYR A 517 -0.29 12.23 20.62
C TYR A 517 -1.05 10.91 20.66
N GLU A 518 -0.40 9.83 21.09
CA GLU A 518 -1.00 8.50 21.18
C GLU A 518 -0.67 7.86 22.52
N ILE A 519 -1.67 7.25 23.16
CA ILE A 519 -1.49 6.34 24.28
C ILE A 519 -2.05 4.99 23.87
N GLY A 520 -1.26 3.94 24.02
CA GLY A 520 -1.68 2.60 23.64
C GLY A 520 -1.20 1.52 24.59
N THR A 521 -1.66 0.30 24.32
CA THR A 521 -1.32 -0.88 25.12
C THR A 521 -1.28 -2.10 24.22
N LYS A 522 -0.40 -3.05 24.54
CA LYS A 522 -0.24 -4.33 23.85
C LYS A 522 -0.11 -5.44 24.86
N TRP A 523 -0.79 -6.55 24.63
CA TRP A 523 -0.82 -7.68 25.53
C TRP A 523 -0.75 -8.99 24.75
N GLU A 524 0.16 -9.85 25.15
CA GLU A 524 0.26 -11.22 24.70
C GLU A 524 -0.47 -12.15 25.67
N LEU A 525 -1.48 -12.84 25.18
CA LEU A 525 -2.29 -13.77 25.95
C LEU A 525 -2.06 -15.22 25.49
N PHE A 526 -2.48 -16.18 26.31
CA PHE A 526 -2.38 -17.62 26.02
C PHE A 526 -0.96 -18.06 25.64
N ASP A 527 0.00 -17.76 26.53
CA ASP A 527 1.43 -18.06 26.36
C ASP A 527 2.01 -17.44 25.07
N GLY A 528 1.56 -16.21 24.74
CA GLY A 528 2.05 -15.43 23.59
C GLY A 528 1.36 -15.75 22.27
N SER A 529 0.38 -16.65 22.23
CA SER A 529 -0.28 -17.04 20.98
C SER A 529 -1.32 -16.04 20.45
N LEU A 530 -1.82 -15.11 21.28
CA LEU A 530 -2.77 -14.06 20.89
C LEU A 530 -2.22 -12.69 21.29
N LEU A 531 -2.07 -11.78 20.32
CA LEU A 531 -1.75 -10.38 20.54
C LEU A 531 -3.03 -9.55 20.59
N LEU A 532 -3.22 -8.79 21.68
CA LEU A 532 -4.25 -7.75 21.79
C LEU A 532 -3.58 -6.37 21.76
N THR A 533 -4.15 -5.44 21.03
CA THR A 533 -3.68 -4.05 20.93
C THR A 533 -4.82 -3.08 21.19
N GLY A 534 -4.50 -1.91 21.72
CA GLY A 534 -5.44 -0.82 21.85
C GLY A 534 -4.70 0.53 21.84
N ALA A 535 -5.27 1.56 21.22
CA ALA A 535 -4.70 2.89 21.15
C ALA A 535 -5.78 3.97 21.18
N LEU A 536 -5.49 5.07 21.84
CA LEU A 536 -6.20 6.36 21.74
C LEU A 536 -5.27 7.34 21.05
N PHE A 537 -5.76 8.02 20.03
CA PHE A 537 -4.95 8.95 19.23
C PHE A 537 -5.64 10.32 19.07
N ASP A 538 -4.82 11.35 18.90
CA ASP A 538 -5.23 12.72 18.55
C ASP A 538 -4.20 13.27 17.56
N ILE A 539 -4.63 13.47 16.31
CA ILE A 539 -3.80 13.94 15.20
C ILE A 539 -4.31 15.32 14.77
N THR A 540 -3.43 16.30 14.77
CA THR A 540 -3.72 17.65 14.26
C THR A 540 -2.83 17.95 13.07
N VAL A 541 -3.44 18.37 11.96
CA VAL A 541 -2.75 18.89 10.77
C VAL A 541 -2.82 20.40 10.77
N SER A 542 -1.66 21.05 10.66
CA SER A 542 -1.51 22.51 10.65
C SER A 542 -0.79 22.99 9.38
N ASN A 543 -0.83 24.29 9.14
CA ASN A 543 -0.31 24.94 7.94
C ASN A 543 -1.02 24.49 6.64
N VAL A 544 -2.26 24.01 6.74
CA VAL A 544 -3.06 23.70 5.55
C VAL A 544 -3.27 24.99 4.76
N THR A 545 -2.97 24.94 3.48
CA THR A 545 -3.09 26.09 2.57
C THR A 545 -4.56 26.47 2.42
N VAL A 546 -4.85 27.76 2.52
CA VAL A 546 -6.19 28.36 2.41
C VAL A 546 -6.11 29.53 1.47
N THR A 547 -6.87 29.51 0.37
CA THR A 547 -7.00 30.61 -0.60
C THR A 547 -8.40 31.20 -0.46
N GLN A 548 -8.49 32.51 -0.24
CA GLN A 548 -9.76 33.23 -0.06
C GLN A 548 -9.89 34.35 -1.08
N ASP A 549 -11.10 34.55 -1.60
CA ASP A 549 -11.45 35.70 -2.42
C ASP A 549 -11.44 36.96 -1.58
N LEU A 550 -10.90 38.04 -2.13
CA LEU A 550 -10.90 39.35 -1.48
C LEU A 550 -12.26 40.03 -1.71
N GLU A 551 -12.95 40.39 -0.63
CA GLU A 551 -14.21 41.15 -0.69
C GLU A 551 -14.07 42.50 -1.40
N VAL A 552 -12.87 43.10 -1.34
CA VAL A 552 -12.52 44.37 -2.02
C VAL A 552 -11.21 44.20 -2.73
N THR A 553 -11.24 44.32 -4.06
CA THR A 553 -10.02 44.26 -4.88
C THR A 553 -9.08 45.39 -4.52
N PRO A 554 -7.83 45.11 -4.05
CA PRO A 554 -6.84 46.15 -3.77
C PRO A 554 -6.46 46.96 -4.99
N THR A 555 -5.75 48.08 -4.79
CA THR A 555 -5.25 48.95 -5.90
C THR A 555 -4.21 48.19 -6.74
N SER A 556 -3.60 47.14 -6.24
CA SER A 556 -2.72 46.20 -6.96
C SER A 556 -3.46 45.35 -8.01
N GLY A 557 -4.77 45.15 -7.84
CA GLY A 557 -5.60 44.35 -8.72
C GLY A 557 -5.75 42.90 -8.29
N ASP A 558 -5.17 42.50 -7.13
CA ASP A 558 -5.23 41.15 -6.58
C ASP A 558 -6.67 40.77 -6.25
N LYS A 559 -7.02 39.49 -6.47
CA LYS A 559 -8.37 38.95 -6.30
C LYS A 559 -8.44 37.98 -5.13
N THR A 560 -7.32 37.32 -4.81
CA THR A 560 -7.22 36.29 -3.80
C THR A 560 -6.12 36.57 -2.80
N ILE A 561 -6.16 35.92 -1.67
CA ILE A 561 -5.08 35.84 -0.68
C ILE A 561 -4.91 34.39 -0.22
N THR A 562 -3.73 33.83 -0.45
CA THR A 562 -3.35 32.49 -0.01
C THR A 562 -2.60 32.57 1.31
N THR A 563 -3.05 31.84 2.31
CA THR A 563 -2.45 31.74 3.64
C THR A 563 -2.25 30.29 4.05
N GLN A 564 -1.59 30.03 5.19
CA GLN A 564 -1.45 28.70 5.81
C GLN A 564 -2.13 28.68 7.18
N SER A 565 -3.39 29.09 7.23
CA SER A 565 -4.19 29.18 8.44
C SER A 565 -5.08 27.97 8.67
N GLY A 566 -5.18 27.05 7.69
CA GLY A 566 -6.03 25.87 7.77
C GLY A 566 -5.55 24.86 8.82
N GLU A 567 -6.51 24.14 9.41
CA GLU A 567 -6.29 23.08 10.39
C GLU A 567 -7.33 21.98 10.23
N GLN A 568 -6.89 20.71 10.39
CA GLN A 568 -7.75 19.54 10.39
C GLN A 568 -7.37 18.68 11.61
N ARG A 569 -8.37 18.07 12.28
CA ARG A 569 -8.13 17.27 13.49
C ARG A 569 -8.88 15.95 13.44
N HIS A 570 -8.18 14.85 13.67
CA HIS A 570 -8.72 13.51 13.75
C HIS A 570 -8.34 12.87 15.09
N LYS A 571 -9.34 12.46 15.86
CA LYS A 571 -9.14 11.78 17.14
C LYS A 571 -10.00 10.53 17.21
N GLY A 572 -9.55 9.54 17.98
CA GLY A 572 -10.30 8.30 18.07
C GLY A 572 -9.63 7.25 18.92
N PHE A 573 -10.19 6.05 18.82
CA PHE A 573 -9.57 4.88 19.41
C PHE A 573 -9.62 3.70 18.46
N GLU A 574 -8.66 2.79 18.64
CA GLU A 574 -8.53 1.55 17.90
C GLU A 574 -8.33 0.38 18.86
N MET A 575 -8.81 -0.80 18.47
CA MET A 575 -8.54 -2.06 19.13
C MET A 575 -8.26 -3.13 18.08
N GLY A 576 -7.32 -4.03 18.36
CA GLY A 576 -6.97 -5.14 17.49
C GLY A 576 -6.74 -6.43 18.28
N ALA A 577 -7.02 -7.56 17.64
CA ALA A 577 -6.73 -8.90 18.14
C ALA A 577 -6.22 -9.77 17.01
N GLN A 578 -5.08 -10.45 17.18
CA GLN A 578 -4.48 -11.28 16.15
C GLN A 578 -3.76 -12.47 16.76
N GLY A 579 -4.05 -13.66 16.26
CA GLY A 579 -3.40 -14.90 16.69
C GLY A 579 -4.36 -16.04 16.95
N GLN A 580 -3.96 -16.94 17.85
CA GLN A 580 -4.64 -18.19 18.17
C GLN A 580 -5.43 -18.07 19.47
N LEU A 581 -6.74 -18.35 19.40
CA LEU A 581 -7.63 -18.42 20.58
C LEU A 581 -7.61 -19.79 21.26
N THR A 582 -7.52 -20.84 20.47
CA THR A 582 -7.38 -22.24 20.92
C THR A 582 -6.51 -22.97 19.89
N GLU A 583 -6.08 -24.21 20.20
CA GLU A 583 -5.27 -25.04 19.26
C GLU A 583 -5.87 -25.16 17.84
N LYS A 584 -7.17 -24.88 17.66
CA LYS A 584 -7.90 -25.01 16.38
C LYS A 584 -8.57 -23.73 15.90
N TRP A 585 -8.49 -22.66 16.66
CA TRP A 585 -9.23 -21.44 16.33
C TRP A 585 -8.31 -20.22 16.29
N PHE A 586 -8.19 -19.64 15.12
CA PHE A 586 -7.36 -18.48 14.82
C PHE A 586 -8.24 -17.30 14.43
N MET A 587 -7.78 -16.09 14.72
CA MET A 587 -8.47 -14.87 14.34
C MET A 587 -7.52 -13.71 14.04
N SER A 588 -7.97 -12.81 13.17
CA SER A 588 -7.46 -11.47 12.99
C SER A 588 -8.64 -10.53 12.90
N GLY A 589 -8.64 -9.44 13.66
CA GLY A 589 -9.74 -8.47 13.61
C GLY A 589 -9.39 -7.20 14.32
N SER A 590 -10.06 -6.12 13.92
CA SER A 590 -9.88 -4.80 14.51
C SER A 590 -11.16 -3.98 14.47
N MET A 591 -11.20 -2.92 15.28
CA MET A 591 -12.26 -1.91 15.26
C MET A 591 -11.68 -0.53 15.51
N MET A 592 -12.27 0.49 14.90
CA MET A 592 -11.92 1.89 15.07
C MET A 592 -13.16 2.75 15.29
N TYR A 593 -13.05 3.71 16.19
CA TYR A 593 -13.90 4.88 16.27
C TYR A 593 -13.08 6.11 15.86
N LEU A 594 -13.62 6.94 14.99
CA LEU A 594 -12.98 8.13 14.44
C LEU A 594 -13.92 9.34 14.52
N ASP A 595 -13.44 10.41 15.12
CA ASP A 595 -14.04 11.74 15.09
C ASP A 595 -13.09 12.67 14.31
N ALA A 596 -13.44 12.95 13.06
CA ALA A 596 -12.62 13.69 12.10
C ALA A 596 -13.34 14.97 11.65
N GLU A 597 -12.66 16.11 11.74
CA GLU A 597 -13.24 17.41 11.42
C GLU A 597 -12.24 18.38 10.78
N TYR A 598 -12.74 19.22 9.89
CA TYR A 598 -12.07 20.45 9.48
C TYR A 598 -12.28 21.49 10.58
N VAL A 599 -11.20 22.00 11.17
CA VAL A 599 -11.26 22.97 12.29
C VAL A 599 -11.18 24.40 11.78
N ARG A 600 -10.31 24.64 10.81
CA ARG A 600 -10.15 25.94 10.11
C ARG A 600 -9.93 25.63 8.62
N PRO A 601 -10.98 25.36 7.88
CA PRO A 601 -10.88 25.01 6.47
C PRO A 601 -10.63 26.25 5.59
N GLU A 602 -10.34 25.99 4.30
CA GLU A 602 -10.23 27.02 3.26
C GLU A 602 -11.52 27.85 3.13
N GLU A 603 -12.66 27.17 3.21
CA GLU A 603 -13.97 27.80 3.14
C GLU A 603 -14.70 27.67 4.49
N ASP A 604 -15.14 28.79 5.08
CA ASP A 604 -15.84 28.81 6.37
C ASP A 604 -17.04 27.83 6.42
N ARG A 605 -17.68 27.54 5.27
CA ARG A 605 -18.79 26.57 5.18
C ARG A 605 -18.38 25.13 5.49
N LEU A 606 -17.08 24.81 5.47
CA LEU A 606 -16.54 23.49 5.78
C LEU A 606 -16.16 23.33 7.25
N ASP A 607 -16.20 24.41 8.04
CA ASP A 607 -15.86 24.36 9.46
C ASP A 607 -16.75 23.38 10.22
N GLY A 608 -16.15 22.45 10.95
CA GLY A 608 -16.83 21.36 11.65
C GLY A 608 -17.38 20.26 10.75
N LYS A 609 -17.07 20.27 9.42
CA LYS A 609 -17.46 19.19 8.51
C LYS A 609 -16.48 18.02 8.58
N THR A 610 -17.01 16.83 8.31
CA THR A 610 -16.24 15.59 8.27
C THR A 610 -15.60 15.41 6.88
N PRO A 611 -14.32 15.03 6.79
CA PRO A 611 -13.68 14.67 5.54
C PRO A 611 -14.38 13.53 4.80
N VAL A 612 -14.25 13.53 3.46
CA VAL A 612 -14.80 12.48 2.60
C VAL A 612 -14.17 11.12 2.97
N ASP A 613 -14.95 10.05 2.93
CA ASP A 613 -14.53 8.68 3.23
C ASP A 613 -13.98 8.44 4.65
N ALA A 614 -14.32 9.29 5.62
CA ALA A 614 -13.97 9.12 7.02
C ALA A 614 -15.19 8.57 7.80
N PRO A 615 -15.34 7.25 7.99
CA PRO A 615 -16.43 6.68 8.76
C PRO A 615 -16.21 6.91 10.26
N GLU A 616 -17.28 7.19 11.00
CA GLU A 616 -17.20 7.27 12.46
C GLU A 616 -16.84 5.92 13.09
N TRP A 617 -17.35 4.82 12.55
CA TRP A 617 -17.08 3.47 13.00
C TRP A 617 -16.68 2.56 11.86
N SER A 618 -15.67 1.74 12.09
CA SER A 618 -15.28 0.64 11.20
C SER A 618 -14.81 -0.56 12.02
N ALA A 619 -15.06 -1.77 11.50
CA ALA A 619 -14.62 -3.00 12.15
C ALA A 619 -14.45 -4.12 11.12
N ASN A 620 -13.53 -5.02 11.39
CA ASN A 620 -13.38 -6.24 10.62
C ASN A 620 -13.05 -7.42 11.54
N ILE A 621 -13.33 -8.60 11.06
CA ILE A 621 -12.88 -9.86 11.64
C ILE A 621 -12.72 -10.88 10.53
N TRP A 622 -11.62 -11.62 10.56
CA TRP A 622 -11.40 -12.85 9.83
C TRP A 622 -11.04 -13.95 10.80
N THR A 623 -11.64 -15.13 10.67
CA THR A 623 -11.38 -16.23 11.58
C THR A 623 -11.34 -17.56 10.82
N ARG A 624 -10.46 -18.44 11.27
CA ARG A 624 -10.26 -19.82 10.80
C ARG A 624 -10.52 -20.80 11.92
N TYR A 625 -11.31 -21.81 11.64
CA TYR A 625 -11.51 -22.95 12.53
C TYR A 625 -11.10 -24.26 11.86
N GLU A 626 -10.16 -24.97 12.43
CA GLU A 626 -9.68 -26.27 11.96
C GLU A 626 -10.62 -27.38 12.43
N VAL A 627 -11.50 -27.81 11.53
CA VAL A 627 -12.44 -28.92 11.79
C VAL A 627 -11.68 -30.24 11.95
N THR A 628 -10.71 -30.48 11.08
CA THR A 628 -9.74 -31.58 11.10
C THR A 628 -8.37 -31.04 10.69
N GLU A 629 -7.32 -31.85 10.75
CA GLU A 629 -5.99 -31.48 10.23
C GLU A 629 -6.00 -31.13 8.74
N ALA A 630 -6.95 -31.66 7.96
CA ALA A 630 -7.07 -31.43 6.53
C ALA A 630 -8.09 -30.35 6.15
N LEU A 631 -9.10 -30.08 7.00
CA LEU A 631 -10.23 -29.19 6.67
C LEU A 631 -10.29 -28.03 7.65
N ALA A 632 -10.20 -26.83 7.11
CA ALA A 632 -10.50 -25.58 7.83
C ALA A 632 -11.71 -24.87 7.21
N LEU A 633 -12.46 -24.16 8.05
CA LEU A 633 -13.55 -23.27 7.67
C LEU A 633 -13.20 -21.86 8.09
N ASN A 634 -13.46 -20.91 7.19
CA ASN A 634 -13.17 -19.50 7.40
C ASN A 634 -14.47 -18.69 7.43
N PHE A 635 -14.48 -17.65 8.25
CA PHE A 635 -15.57 -16.68 8.32
C PHE A 635 -14.97 -15.28 8.42
N GLY A 636 -15.50 -14.36 7.60
CA GLY A 636 -15.16 -12.94 7.57
C GLY A 636 -16.37 -12.05 7.80
N ALA A 637 -16.18 -10.91 8.44
CA ALA A 637 -17.15 -9.83 8.49
C ALA A 637 -16.44 -8.49 8.43
N VAL A 638 -16.99 -7.56 7.64
CA VAL A 638 -16.49 -6.19 7.48
C VAL A 638 -17.63 -5.23 7.67
N TYR A 639 -17.51 -4.32 8.62
CA TYR A 639 -18.44 -3.21 8.85
C TYR A 639 -17.74 -1.87 8.55
N VAL A 640 -18.41 -1.03 7.77
CA VAL A 640 -18.00 0.36 7.55
C VAL A 640 -19.24 1.24 7.78
N GLY A 641 -19.10 2.23 8.64
CA GLY A 641 -20.15 3.19 8.98
C GLY A 641 -20.52 4.11 7.83
N GLU A 642 -21.55 4.92 8.03
CA GLU A 642 -21.92 5.97 7.08
C GLU A 642 -20.74 6.94 6.84
N ARG A 643 -20.58 7.40 5.59
CA ARG A 643 -19.52 8.31 5.18
C ARG A 643 -20.06 9.35 4.22
N PHE A 644 -19.46 10.54 4.25
CA PHE A 644 -19.80 11.56 3.26
C PHE A 644 -19.07 11.31 1.93
N ALA A 645 -19.78 11.60 0.82
CA ALA A 645 -19.27 11.52 -0.54
C ALA A 645 -18.81 12.88 -1.09
N ASN A 646 -19.10 13.97 -0.37
CA ASN A 646 -18.68 15.31 -0.72
C ASN A 646 -18.25 16.11 0.52
N THR A 647 -17.42 17.12 0.33
CA THR A 647 -16.86 17.96 1.42
C THR A 647 -17.91 18.78 2.15
N ASP A 648 -19.04 19.10 1.50
CA ASP A 648 -20.16 19.84 2.12
C ASP A 648 -20.99 18.99 3.07
N ASN A 649 -20.75 17.68 3.15
CA ASN A 649 -21.52 16.71 3.92
C ASN A 649 -23.01 16.71 3.59
N THR A 650 -23.37 16.92 2.32
CA THR A 650 -24.75 16.93 1.84
C THR A 650 -25.13 15.63 1.14
N ILE A 651 -24.17 14.82 0.73
CA ILE A 651 -24.35 13.52 0.08
C ILE A 651 -23.58 12.50 0.90
N SER A 652 -24.27 11.43 1.35
CA SER A 652 -23.67 10.35 2.13
C SER A 652 -23.71 9.02 1.38
N LYS A 653 -22.86 8.12 1.81
CA LYS A 653 -22.82 6.70 1.46
C LYS A 653 -23.27 5.91 2.68
N ASP A 654 -24.27 5.07 2.53
CA ASP A 654 -24.83 4.26 3.61
C ASP A 654 -23.78 3.35 4.26
N ALA A 655 -23.99 3.06 5.55
CA ALA A 655 -23.25 2.04 6.25
C ALA A 655 -23.55 0.65 5.68
N TYR A 656 -22.55 -0.25 5.69
CA TYR A 656 -22.74 -1.63 5.25
C TYR A 656 -22.06 -2.65 6.14
N VAL A 657 -22.56 -3.88 6.07
CA VAL A 657 -21.90 -5.07 6.64
C VAL A 657 -21.79 -6.12 5.54
N ARG A 658 -20.56 -6.52 5.23
CA ARG A 658 -20.28 -7.63 4.31
C ARG A 658 -19.86 -8.86 5.12
N PHE A 659 -20.37 -10.02 4.75
CA PHE A 659 -20.00 -11.32 5.31
C PHE A 659 -19.37 -12.19 4.25
N ASP A 660 -18.26 -12.83 4.61
CA ASP A 660 -17.50 -13.71 3.73
C ASP A 660 -17.37 -15.08 4.41
N ILE A 661 -17.39 -16.16 3.63
CA ILE A 661 -17.12 -17.51 4.14
C ILE A 661 -16.14 -18.23 3.22
N GLY A 662 -15.38 -19.15 3.80
CA GLY A 662 -14.42 -19.94 3.04
C GLY A 662 -14.25 -21.35 3.61
N ALA A 663 -13.66 -22.21 2.80
CA ALA A 663 -13.19 -23.53 3.20
C ALA A 663 -11.87 -23.83 2.54
N ALA A 664 -10.93 -24.41 3.30
CA ALA A 664 -9.65 -24.87 2.79
C ALA A 664 -9.50 -26.38 3.11
N TYR A 665 -9.16 -27.16 2.11
CA TYR A 665 -8.89 -28.58 2.25
C TYR A 665 -7.50 -28.88 1.73
N THR A 666 -6.62 -29.37 2.62
CA THR A 666 -5.23 -29.74 2.30
C THR A 666 -5.05 -31.24 2.37
N MET A 667 -4.39 -31.84 1.39
CA MET A 667 -4.10 -33.26 1.34
C MET A 667 -2.66 -33.50 0.85
N ASP A 668 -1.97 -34.44 1.48
CA ASP A 668 -0.70 -34.96 0.95
C ASP A 668 -0.97 -36.02 -0.13
N ILE A 669 -0.41 -35.81 -1.31
CA ILE A 669 -0.43 -36.76 -2.42
C ILE A 669 1.01 -37.12 -2.79
N LYS A 670 1.54 -38.17 -2.16
CA LYS A 670 2.89 -38.70 -2.40
C LYS A 670 4.01 -37.69 -2.17
N GLY A 671 3.90 -36.89 -1.09
CA GLY A 671 4.88 -35.88 -0.73
C GLY A 671 4.68 -34.52 -1.41
N THR A 672 3.55 -34.33 -2.09
CA THR A 672 3.10 -33.03 -2.59
C THR A 672 1.89 -32.60 -1.77
N ASP A 673 1.97 -31.45 -1.13
CA ASP A 673 0.84 -30.85 -0.45
C ASP A 673 -0.06 -30.14 -1.46
N LEU A 674 -1.28 -30.68 -1.66
CA LEU A 674 -2.29 -30.06 -2.50
C LEU A 674 -3.34 -29.38 -1.63
N SER A 675 -3.53 -28.08 -1.82
CA SER A 675 -4.56 -27.27 -1.16
C SER A 675 -5.63 -26.85 -2.14
N VAL A 676 -6.89 -26.99 -1.75
CA VAL A 676 -8.07 -26.49 -2.46
C VAL A 676 -8.77 -25.49 -1.55
N ARG A 677 -8.93 -24.25 -2.03
CA ARG A 677 -9.64 -23.19 -1.29
C ARG A 677 -10.87 -22.75 -2.06
N LEU A 678 -11.98 -22.59 -1.35
CA LEU A 678 -13.25 -22.06 -1.87
C LEU A 678 -13.64 -20.88 -1.00
N ASN A 679 -13.96 -19.76 -1.63
CA ASN A 679 -14.46 -18.57 -0.94
C ASN A 679 -15.73 -18.05 -1.57
N VAL A 680 -16.62 -17.54 -0.72
CA VAL A 680 -17.79 -16.76 -1.12
C VAL A 680 -17.67 -15.42 -0.41
N LYS A 681 -17.27 -14.38 -1.13
CA LYS A 681 -17.26 -12.99 -0.67
C LYS A 681 -18.65 -12.40 -0.81
N ASN A 682 -19.03 -11.47 0.07
CA ASN A 682 -20.35 -10.83 0.09
C ASN A 682 -21.51 -11.86 0.04
N LEU A 683 -21.51 -12.78 1.00
CA LEU A 683 -22.41 -13.94 1.06
C LEU A 683 -23.89 -13.60 0.84
N PHE A 684 -24.33 -12.45 1.36
CA PHE A 684 -25.74 -12.03 1.31
C PHE A 684 -26.05 -11.09 0.13
N ASP A 685 -25.09 -10.89 -0.79
CA ASP A 685 -25.22 -10.03 -1.98
C ASP A 685 -25.65 -8.59 -1.61
N GLN A 686 -25.02 -8.04 -0.56
CA GLN A 686 -25.28 -6.68 -0.09
C GLN A 686 -24.77 -5.66 -1.12
N ASP A 687 -25.61 -4.75 -1.56
CA ASP A 687 -25.19 -3.58 -2.33
C ASP A 687 -24.49 -2.59 -1.39
N TYR A 688 -23.31 -2.12 -1.79
CA TYR A 688 -22.56 -1.15 -1.01
C TYR A 688 -21.64 -0.29 -1.89
N LEU A 689 -21.26 0.87 -1.37
CA LEU A 689 -20.30 1.78 -1.98
C LEU A 689 -18.99 1.68 -1.18
N ALA A 690 -17.90 1.26 -1.82
CA ALA A 690 -16.65 0.98 -1.13
C ALA A 690 -15.89 2.26 -0.72
N GLY A 691 -15.90 3.30 -1.56
CA GLY A 691 -15.21 4.57 -1.30
C GLY A 691 -15.39 5.58 -2.43
N GLY A 692 -14.66 6.68 -2.38
CA GLY A 692 -14.66 7.72 -3.42
C GLY A 692 -15.69 8.83 -3.20
N THR A 693 -15.69 9.80 -4.11
CA THR A 693 -16.58 10.98 -4.08
C THR A 693 -17.89 10.70 -4.81
N ASN A 694 -18.84 11.64 -4.71
CA ASN A 694 -20.11 11.55 -5.45
C ASN A 694 -19.96 11.53 -6.98
N THR A 695 -18.78 11.89 -7.52
CA THR A 695 -18.49 11.88 -8.96
C THR A 695 -17.62 10.73 -9.42
N ASP A 696 -17.04 9.97 -8.49
CA ASP A 696 -16.12 8.84 -8.75
C ASP A 696 -16.27 7.81 -7.63
N VAL A 697 -17.49 7.34 -7.35
CA VAL A 697 -17.72 6.38 -6.27
C VAL A 697 -17.34 4.97 -6.70
N THR A 698 -16.53 4.30 -5.89
CA THR A 698 -16.19 2.89 -6.09
C THR A 698 -17.38 2.02 -5.67
N VAL A 699 -17.92 1.27 -6.61
CA VAL A 699 -19.08 0.39 -6.38
C VAL A 699 -18.58 -0.96 -5.89
N GLY A 700 -19.11 -1.41 -4.75
CA GLY A 700 -18.74 -2.71 -4.18
C GLY A 700 -19.26 -3.88 -5.01
N GLU A 701 -18.46 -4.92 -5.11
CA GLU A 701 -18.83 -6.15 -5.80
C GLU A 701 -19.95 -6.90 -5.07
N GLY A 702 -20.86 -7.48 -5.83
CA GLY A 702 -21.89 -8.36 -5.32
C GLY A 702 -21.32 -9.65 -4.75
N ARG A 703 -22.17 -10.67 -4.57
CA ARG A 703 -21.70 -11.98 -4.12
C ARG A 703 -20.75 -12.59 -5.16
N HIS A 704 -19.56 -12.97 -4.70
CA HIS A 704 -18.46 -13.45 -5.53
C HIS A 704 -17.96 -14.83 -5.07
N PHE A 705 -17.74 -15.76 -6.02
CA PHE A 705 -17.25 -17.11 -5.76
C PHE A 705 -15.84 -17.29 -6.31
N GLY A 706 -14.90 -17.61 -5.44
CA GLY A 706 -13.51 -17.90 -5.82
C GLY A 706 -13.11 -19.34 -5.53
N LEU A 707 -12.31 -19.91 -6.42
CA LEU A 707 -11.67 -21.24 -6.26
C LEU A 707 -10.17 -21.08 -6.48
N ALA A 708 -9.36 -21.59 -5.55
CA ALA A 708 -7.92 -21.72 -5.72
C ALA A 708 -7.45 -23.15 -5.55
N LEU A 709 -6.46 -23.53 -6.34
CA LEU A 709 -5.71 -24.78 -6.26
C LEU A 709 -4.23 -24.43 -6.08
N GLU A 710 -3.58 -25.03 -5.08
CA GLU A 710 -2.15 -24.82 -4.82
C GLU A 710 -1.48 -26.17 -4.60
N ALA A 711 -0.34 -26.37 -5.23
CA ALA A 711 0.51 -27.53 -5.08
C ALA A 711 1.90 -27.12 -4.62
N LYS A 712 2.36 -27.68 -3.49
CA LYS A 712 3.66 -27.45 -2.87
C LYS A 712 4.48 -28.72 -2.89
N PHE A 713 5.70 -28.66 -3.46
CA PHE A 713 6.59 -29.79 -3.71
C PHE A 713 7.82 -29.77 -2.80
#